data_374f897a58107656b6c4f0d6b3b0e47f
#
_entry.id   374f897a58107656b6c4f0d6b3b0e47f
#
_cell.length_a   1.000
_cell.length_b   1.000
_cell.length_c   1.000
_cell.angle_alpha   90.00
_cell.angle_beta   90.00
_cell.angle_gamma   90.00
#
_symmetry.space_group_name_H-M   'P 1'
#
loop_
_entity.id
_entity.type
_entity.pdbx_description
1 polymer ?
#
loop_
_entity_poly.entity_id
_entity_poly.type
_entity_poly.pdbx_seq_one_letter_code
_entity_poly.pdbx_strand_id
1 'polypeptide(L)'
;MKFKTLLFLLVSLLTVTAFAQTGGGIKGTVISRTTRAKIDNVKITLVPGDRTASTDDSGEFLFENVAPGEYELRFETAEFEDLTLPVRVGKNMREMRVIMVPANRQPVLDDAIFAEFDTETMDDAQSLPTSLSASKDVFNNIASYQFSEMRFNVRGYDSQFSDVYMNGIQLNDAMTGYTPWSLWSGLNDATRNQEVTTGLEMGEMGIGGIAGVTNINTRPSQMRKGLRASLVSTNSMYRFRGMLTYSSGMQDNGWSYAFSVSTRQGNNAYVNGVYYNAFGYFAAVEKQFNPQHRLSLTVLGAPTERGAQQASTQEAYDLVGNNYYNPNWGWQNGKRRNARVRDYHEPLAMLNYTFDITDRTQLNVATSLRFGQNGYSALTWYGGPDPRPDYYRYLPSYYPNTTTGAWLQEAWMANTNNIRYINWDNLYMINRNQPENELYGEGHRSINMIEERHTDQLDWNFYTQFSHLFKDNSKLNGGLNVRRNRTEYYSEVKDLLGGDYWVDIDKFAERDLGIDIISYQNNMDYYEQYGRAPIARVGDKYSYDYYANVFNGRGWLQYDFSLNNLQIGLGAELGYAALWRHGIWRKGLFYENSKGDSDLLDYLTYKVKANFRYVLSSAHNFEANIVYMQDAPSFQSAFVSPRTRNDVTPGVKAEKIFGVDASYNFRMGDFKARVSGYYTTFTDQTKVISYYDDVEATYSNFAMSGINKQHFGLEVAASIPLYEGLSLKGALSWGQYIYSNNPNYVQIQDNSAAIINQGKVYWKNKRVESTPQTAANIGLSYRSRNNIFASLDLNYYNNMYLSMSPLYRTDAVLTKPMLENPEMLEAIRGQEKFDAAYVLNASIGKNWYINRAYTLGFSLSVDNLLNNQNIKTGGYEQIRLLKNKEASTLTYQPFDSKYFYMFGTNYYLNLYFRF
;
A
#
# COMPACT_ATOMS: atom_id res chain seq x y z
N MET A 1 8.21 -41.49 -15.65
CA MET A 1 6.96 -42.01 -16.22
C MET A 1 5.72 -41.25 -15.72
N LYS A 2 5.86 -40.10 -14.99
CA LYS A 2 4.71 -39.32 -14.46
C LYS A 2 4.39 -38.02 -15.22
N PHE A 3 5.29 -37.59 -16.12
CA PHE A 3 5.06 -36.36 -16.90
C PHE A 3 4.21 -36.59 -18.17
N LYS A 4 4.27 -37.79 -18.75
CA LYS A 4 3.47 -38.15 -19.93
C LYS A 4 1.99 -38.36 -19.62
N THR A 5 1.66 -38.74 -18.41
CA THR A 5 0.26 -38.95 -17.98
C THR A 5 -0.47 -37.62 -17.71
N LEU A 6 0.26 -36.61 -17.23
CA LEU A 6 -0.30 -35.27 -17.02
C LEU A 6 -0.53 -34.53 -18.34
N LEU A 7 0.38 -34.71 -19.31
CA LEU A 7 0.23 -34.15 -20.64
C LEU A 7 -0.92 -34.83 -21.43
N PHE A 8 -1.17 -36.12 -21.17
CA PHE A 8 -2.28 -36.84 -21.80
C PHE A 8 -3.63 -36.44 -21.22
N LEU A 9 -3.69 -36.09 -19.92
CA LEU A 9 -4.90 -35.54 -19.28
C LEU A 9 -5.18 -34.10 -19.74
N LEU A 10 -4.16 -33.30 -19.95
CA LEU A 10 -4.30 -31.95 -20.51
C LEU A 10 -4.72 -31.98 -22.00
N VAL A 11 -4.23 -32.92 -22.77
CA VAL A 11 -4.59 -33.08 -24.18
C VAL A 11 -5.97 -33.74 -24.36
N SER A 12 -6.38 -34.61 -23.43
CA SER A 12 -7.75 -35.19 -23.47
C SER A 12 -8.85 -34.21 -23.03
N LEU A 13 -8.52 -33.12 -22.32
CA LEU A 13 -9.43 -32.01 -22.06
C LEU A 13 -9.58 -31.06 -23.26
N LEU A 14 -8.71 -31.14 -24.26
CA LEU A 14 -8.74 -30.33 -25.46
C LEU A 14 -9.53 -30.97 -26.64
N THR A 15 -10.02 -32.20 -26.48
CA THR A 15 -10.91 -32.81 -27.47
C THR A 15 -12.38 -32.60 -27.10
N VAL A 16 -12.79 -31.35 -26.94
CA VAL A 16 -14.20 -30.98 -27.05
C VAL A 16 -14.49 -30.80 -28.54
N THR A 17 -15.22 -31.71 -29.10
CA THR A 17 -15.74 -31.68 -30.46
C THR A 17 -16.34 -30.32 -30.75
N ALA A 18 -15.74 -29.59 -31.71
CA ALA A 18 -16.34 -28.41 -32.28
C ALA A 18 -17.65 -28.82 -32.98
N PHE A 19 -18.77 -28.61 -32.30
CA PHE A 19 -20.05 -28.60 -32.99
C PHE A 19 -20.06 -27.35 -33.87
N ALA A 20 -20.13 -27.58 -35.17
CA ALA A 20 -20.31 -26.53 -36.14
C ALA A 20 -21.64 -25.81 -35.84
N GLN A 21 -21.54 -24.61 -35.34
CA GLN A 21 -22.68 -23.70 -35.15
C GLN A 21 -23.26 -23.31 -36.49
N THR A 22 -24.47 -23.68 -36.78
CA THR A 22 -25.21 -23.34 -38.02
C THR A 22 -26.10 -22.10 -37.83
N GLY A 23 -25.97 -21.35 -36.77
CA GLY A 23 -26.75 -20.14 -36.51
C GLY A 23 -25.87 -18.91 -36.31
N GLY A 24 -26.33 -17.74 -36.75
CA GLY A 24 -25.70 -16.45 -36.40
C GLY A 24 -25.90 -16.15 -34.93
N GLY A 25 -25.19 -15.16 -34.42
CA GLY A 25 -25.29 -14.67 -33.05
C GLY A 25 -24.98 -13.18 -32.94
N ILE A 26 -25.17 -12.65 -31.75
CA ILE A 26 -24.80 -11.26 -31.42
C ILE A 26 -23.90 -11.31 -30.21
N LYS A 27 -22.72 -10.75 -30.35
CA LYS A 27 -21.76 -10.52 -29.24
C LYS A 27 -21.48 -9.03 -29.14
N GLY A 28 -21.33 -8.53 -27.94
CA GLY A 28 -20.98 -7.14 -27.77
C GLY A 28 -20.40 -6.80 -26.42
N THR A 29 -19.82 -5.61 -26.33
CA THR A 29 -19.30 -5.04 -25.10
C THR A 29 -20.06 -3.74 -24.82
N VAL A 30 -20.50 -3.55 -23.58
CA VAL A 30 -21.15 -2.33 -23.13
C VAL A 30 -20.16 -1.49 -22.33
N ILE A 31 -20.03 -0.22 -22.68
CA ILE A 31 -19.11 0.71 -22.01
C ILE A 31 -19.82 2.01 -21.61
N SER A 32 -19.33 2.65 -20.56
CA SER A 32 -19.78 3.98 -20.15
C SER A 32 -19.26 5.04 -21.13
N ARG A 33 -20.09 6.01 -21.51
CA ARG A 33 -19.70 7.15 -22.33
C ARG A 33 -18.67 8.04 -21.64
N THR A 34 -18.83 8.21 -20.32
CA THR A 34 -18.03 9.16 -19.55
C THR A 34 -16.70 8.59 -19.07
N THR A 35 -16.70 7.37 -18.54
CA THR A 35 -15.50 6.73 -17.97
C THR A 35 -14.79 5.82 -18.94
N ARG A 36 -15.49 5.38 -20.01
CA ARG A 36 -15.04 4.31 -20.92
C ARG A 36 -14.90 2.94 -20.26
N ALA A 37 -15.24 2.84 -18.97
CA ALA A 37 -15.27 1.57 -18.27
C ALA A 37 -16.32 0.64 -18.86
N LYS A 38 -16.05 -0.64 -18.76
CA LYS A 38 -16.97 -1.72 -19.11
C LYS A 38 -18.09 -1.80 -18.07
N ILE A 39 -19.33 -1.97 -18.52
CA ILE A 39 -20.52 -1.99 -17.65
C ILE A 39 -21.02 -3.43 -17.54
N ASP A 40 -21.04 -3.94 -16.34
CA ASP A 40 -21.63 -5.26 -16.00
C ASP A 40 -23.10 -5.14 -15.61
N ASN A 41 -23.77 -6.30 -15.55
CA ASN A 41 -25.17 -6.43 -15.15
C ASN A 41 -26.17 -5.58 -15.96
N VAL A 42 -25.79 -5.15 -17.16
CA VAL A 42 -26.74 -4.54 -18.09
C VAL A 42 -27.64 -5.63 -18.62
N LYS A 43 -28.93 -5.55 -18.33
CA LYS A 43 -29.92 -6.45 -18.92
C LYS A 43 -30.14 -6.08 -20.38
N ILE A 44 -30.00 -7.06 -21.26
CA ILE A 44 -30.18 -6.87 -22.70
C ILE A 44 -31.33 -7.79 -23.15
N THR A 45 -32.33 -7.20 -23.79
CA THR A 45 -33.48 -7.93 -24.34
C THR A 45 -33.45 -7.86 -25.85
N LEU A 46 -33.47 -9.02 -26.50
CA LEU A 46 -33.56 -9.18 -27.96
C LEU A 46 -35.03 -9.26 -28.38
N VAL A 47 -35.48 -8.32 -29.18
CA VAL A 47 -36.87 -8.22 -29.70
C VAL A 47 -36.85 -8.28 -31.22
N PRO A 48 -37.72 -9.09 -31.88
CA PRO A 48 -38.68 -10.00 -31.29
C PRO A 48 -38.03 -11.27 -30.75
N GLY A 49 -38.73 -11.91 -29.82
CA GLY A 49 -38.35 -13.21 -29.23
C GLY A 49 -38.07 -13.14 -27.73
N ASP A 50 -38.01 -11.96 -27.14
CA ASP A 50 -37.84 -11.64 -25.69
C ASP A 50 -36.75 -12.46 -24.96
N ARG A 51 -35.71 -12.85 -25.73
CA ARG A 51 -34.52 -13.48 -25.15
C ARG A 51 -33.73 -12.43 -24.40
N THR A 52 -33.30 -12.80 -23.20
CA THR A 52 -32.51 -11.89 -22.37
C THR A 52 -31.10 -12.41 -22.15
N ALA A 53 -30.16 -11.50 -22.09
CA ALA A 53 -28.78 -11.71 -21.63
C ALA A 53 -28.41 -10.57 -20.67
N SER A 54 -27.38 -10.78 -19.86
CA SER A 54 -26.80 -9.71 -19.07
C SER A 54 -25.32 -9.62 -19.39
N THR A 55 -24.75 -8.41 -19.30
CA THR A 55 -23.31 -8.25 -19.41
C THR A 55 -22.61 -8.91 -18.23
N ASP A 56 -21.48 -9.55 -18.52
CA ASP A 56 -20.56 -10.11 -17.52
C ASP A 56 -19.68 -9.01 -16.87
N ASP A 57 -18.77 -9.42 -16.00
CA ASP A 57 -17.84 -8.52 -15.29
C ASP A 57 -16.88 -7.77 -16.23
N SER A 58 -16.77 -8.22 -17.49
CA SER A 58 -16.04 -7.53 -18.56
C SER A 58 -16.95 -6.70 -19.45
N GLY A 59 -18.19 -6.47 -19.05
CA GLY A 59 -19.17 -5.71 -19.82
C GLY A 59 -19.61 -6.41 -21.09
N GLU A 60 -19.40 -7.73 -21.23
CA GLU A 60 -19.70 -8.46 -22.46
C GLU A 60 -21.02 -9.22 -22.36
N PHE A 61 -21.71 -9.30 -23.51
CA PHE A 61 -22.91 -10.09 -23.67
C PHE A 61 -22.85 -10.95 -24.93
N LEU A 62 -23.60 -12.05 -24.93
CA LEU A 62 -23.65 -12.98 -26.04
C LEU A 62 -25.06 -13.53 -26.21
N PHE A 63 -25.59 -13.47 -27.44
CA PHE A 63 -26.75 -14.22 -27.91
C PHE A 63 -26.30 -15.20 -28.98
N GLU A 64 -26.30 -16.48 -28.66
CA GLU A 64 -26.00 -17.58 -29.58
C GLU A 64 -27.26 -18.04 -30.31
N ASN A 65 -27.09 -18.63 -31.50
CA ASN A 65 -28.17 -19.25 -32.28
C ASN A 65 -29.36 -18.30 -32.53
N VAL A 66 -29.05 -17.09 -32.98
CA VAL A 66 -30.06 -16.12 -33.39
C VAL A 66 -30.33 -16.33 -34.89
N ALA A 67 -31.58 -16.50 -35.28
CA ALA A 67 -31.96 -16.66 -36.67
C ALA A 67 -31.61 -15.38 -37.46
N PRO A 68 -31.23 -15.49 -38.76
CA PRO A 68 -31.02 -14.31 -39.57
C PRO A 68 -32.30 -13.47 -39.65
N GLY A 69 -32.18 -12.16 -39.37
CA GLY A 69 -33.31 -11.24 -39.32
C GLY A 69 -32.95 -9.87 -38.79
N GLU A 70 -33.93 -9.01 -38.68
CA GLU A 70 -33.80 -7.69 -38.06
C GLU A 70 -34.39 -7.74 -36.65
N TYR A 71 -33.64 -7.22 -35.71
CA TYR A 71 -33.92 -7.25 -34.28
C TYR A 71 -33.66 -5.89 -33.67
N GLU A 72 -34.22 -5.68 -32.48
CA GLU A 72 -33.85 -4.60 -31.58
C GLU A 72 -33.21 -5.16 -30.31
N LEU A 73 -32.11 -4.59 -29.86
CA LEU A 73 -31.52 -4.83 -28.57
C LEU A 73 -31.87 -3.71 -27.62
N ARG A 74 -32.51 -4.02 -26.52
CA ARG A 74 -32.84 -3.07 -25.47
C ARG A 74 -31.91 -3.30 -24.28
N PHE A 75 -31.19 -2.26 -23.91
CA PHE A 75 -30.21 -2.24 -22.81
C PHE A 75 -30.84 -1.51 -21.64
N GLU A 76 -30.95 -2.16 -20.50
CA GLU A 76 -31.59 -1.65 -19.31
C GLU A 76 -30.65 -1.86 -18.11
N THR A 77 -30.36 -0.82 -17.32
CA THR A 77 -29.65 -0.87 -16.06
C THR A 77 -30.01 0.33 -15.21
N ALA A 78 -29.92 0.20 -13.90
CA ALA A 78 -30.30 1.28 -12.96
C ALA A 78 -29.40 2.53 -13.08
N GLU A 79 -28.19 2.38 -13.58
CA GLU A 79 -27.15 3.41 -13.56
C GLU A 79 -27.04 4.20 -14.87
N PHE A 80 -27.60 3.69 -15.95
CA PHE A 80 -27.48 4.27 -17.29
C PHE A 80 -28.85 4.48 -17.91
N GLU A 81 -28.92 5.40 -18.89
CA GLU A 81 -30.13 5.60 -19.67
C GLU A 81 -30.44 4.36 -20.50
N ASP A 82 -31.72 4.00 -20.56
CA ASP A 82 -32.17 2.89 -21.39
C ASP A 82 -31.83 3.17 -22.85
N LEU A 83 -31.26 2.19 -23.52
CA LEU A 83 -30.81 2.33 -24.90
C LEU A 83 -31.44 1.22 -25.76
N THR A 84 -32.00 1.58 -26.92
CA THR A 84 -32.49 0.63 -27.91
C THR A 84 -31.71 0.79 -29.21
N LEU A 85 -31.15 -0.31 -29.69
CA LEU A 85 -30.37 -0.33 -30.93
C LEU A 85 -30.91 -1.36 -31.91
N PRO A 86 -31.18 -0.99 -33.18
CA PRO A 86 -31.51 -1.94 -34.21
C PRO A 86 -30.28 -2.76 -34.60
N VAL A 87 -30.44 -4.07 -34.74
CA VAL A 87 -29.36 -4.97 -35.15
C VAL A 87 -29.85 -5.95 -36.22
N ARG A 88 -29.10 -6.08 -37.29
CA ARG A 88 -29.35 -7.07 -38.35
C ARG A 88 -28.41 -8.28 -38.13
N VAL A 89 -28.98 -9.44 -37.92
CA VAL A 89 -28.23 -10.69 -37.72
C VAL A 89 -28.17 -11.43 -39.07
N GLY A 90 -26.97 -11.84 -39.43
CA GLY A 90 -26.68 -12.69 -40.59
C GLY A 90 -26.42 -14.14 -40.21
N LYS A 91 -25.71 -14.86 -41.07
CA LYS A 91 -25.27 -16.26 -40.77
C LYS A 91 -24.08 -16.33 -39.84
N ASN A 92 -23.33 -15.21 -39.70
CA ASN A 92 -22.14 -15.12 -38.86
C ASN A 92 -22.45 -14.38 -37.56
N MET A 93 -21.57 -14.51 -36.55
CA MET A 93 -21.61 -13.74 -35.32
C MET A 93 -21.49 -12.24 -35.61
N ARG A 94 -22.45 -11.45 -35.13
CA ARG A 94 -22.41 -9.98 -35.19
C ARG A 94 -21.74 -9.42 -33.95
N GLU A 95 -20.60 -8.78 -34.11
CA GLU A 95 -19.94 -8.06 -33.02
C GLU A 95 -20.37 -6.60 -32.96
N MET A 96 -20.56 -6.08 -31.74
CA MET A 96 -20.91 -4.69 -31.52
C MET A 96 -20.36 -4.17 -30.20
N ARG A 97 -20.12 -2.87 -30.16
CA ARG A 97 -19.81 -2.16 -28.92
C ARG A 97 -20.89 -1.11 -28.66
N VAL A 98 -21.41 -1.11 -27.48
CA VAL A 98 -22.51 -0.28 -27.04
C VAL A 98 -21.98 0.75 -26.06
N ILE A 99 -22.31 2.01 -26.30
CA ILE A 99 -21.91 3.13 -25.43
C ILE A 99 -23.17 3.62 -24.73
N MET A 100 -23.25 3.43 -23.42
CA MET A 100 -24.36 3.90 -22.61
C MET A 100 -24.01 5.22 -21.91
N VAL A 101 -25.01 6.07 -21.81
CA VAL A 101 -24.91 7.35 -21.09
C VAL A 101 -25.34 7.13 -19.64
N PRO A 102 -24.57 7.58 -18.63
CA PRO A 102 -25.02 7.49 -17.26
C PRO A 102 -26.36 8.18 -17.06
N ALA A 103 -27.31 7.46 -16.48
CA ALA A 103 -28.63 8.00 -16.19
C ALA A 103 -28.51 8.99 -15.05
N ASN A 104 -29.28 10.10 -15.15
CA ASN A 104 -29.48 10.99 -13.98
C ASN A 104 -30.44 10.35 -12.96
N ARG A 105 -30.59 9.04 -12.99
CA ARG A 105 -31.41 8.23 -12.09
C ARG A 105 -30.55 7.75 -10.93
N GLN A 106 -31.13 7.72 -9.75
CA GLN A 106 -30.44 7.19 -8.55
C GLN A 106 -30.33 5.66 -8.70
N PRO A 107 -29.12 5.08 -8.78
CA PRO A 107 -28.99 3.64 -8.75
C PRO A 107 -29.46 3.10 -7.40
N VAL A 108 -30.25 2.03 -7.43
CA VAL A 108 -30.57 1.24 -6.24
C VAL A 108 -29.35 0.34 -5.99
N LEU A 109 -28.24 0.94 -5.60
CA LEU A 109 -27.03 0.19 -5.27
C LEU A 109 -27.03 -0.19 -3.80
N ASP A 110 -26.65 -1.38 -3.58
CA ASP A 110 -26.39 -2.03 -2.32
C ASP A 110 -25.28 -1.34 -1.51
N ASP A 111 -25.61 -0.25 -0.84
CA ASP A 111 -24.71 0.42 0.12
C ASP A 111 -24.31 -0.53 1.29
N ALA A 112 -24.94 -1.69 1.35
CA ALA A 112 -24.79 -2.64 2.45
C ALA A 112 -23.57 -3.56 2.34
N ILE A 113 -23.02 -3.75 1.14
CA ILE A 113 -21.89 -4.69 0.92
C ILE A 113 -20.54 -4.02 1.20
N PHE A 114 -20.46 -2.70 1.10
CA PHE A 114 -19.25 -1.99 1.42
C PHE A 114 -19.25 -1.59 2.91
N ALA A 115 -18.97 -2.55 3.77
CA ALA A 115 -18.42 -2.21 5.06
C ALA A 115 -17.19 -1.36 4.76
N GLU A 116 -17.27 -0.09 5.16
CA GLU A 116 -16.20 0.86 4.94
C GLU A 116 -15.03 0.46 5.82
N PHE A 117 -14.11 -0.32 5.24
CA PHE A 117 -12.84 -0.57 5.87
C PHE A 117 -12.02 0.71 5.82
N ASP A 118 -11.53 1.07 6.97
CA ASP A 118 -10.55 2.11 7.07
C ASP A 118 -9.19 1.52 6.69
N THR A 119 -8.69 1.91 5.54
CA THR A 119 -7.39 1.49 5.01
C THR A 119 -6.21 1.91 5.88
N GLU A 120 -6.46 2.74 6.89
CA GLU A 120 -5.44 3.30 7.77
C GLU A 120 -5.11 2.45 9.00
N THR A 121 -5.81 1.37 9.23
CA THR A 121 -5.61 0.58 10.45
C THR A 121 -4.29 -0.15 10.49
N MET A 122 -3.55 -0.20 9.40
CA MET A 122 -2.24 -0.82 9.35
C MET A 122 -1.13 0.19 9.09
N ASP A 123 -0.10 0.09 9.90
CA ASP A 123 1.17 0.79 9.75
C ASP A 123 1.66 0.76 8.29
N ASP A 124 2.27 1.81 7.82
CA ASP A 124 2.77 2.17 6.48
C ASP A 124 3.16 1.05 5.51
N ALA A 125 3.11 -0.18 5.91
CA ALA A 125 3.46 -1.33 5.13
C ALA A 125 2.23 -2.19 4.83
N GLN A 126 1.61 -2.02 3.62
CA GLN A 126 1.23 -3.21 2.91
C GLN A 126 -0.04 -3.95 3.37
N SER A 127 -1.12 -3.27 3.67
CA SER A 127 -2.41 -3.94 3.59
C SER A 127 -2.93 -3.92 2.15
N LEU A 128 -3.63 -4.98 1.76
CA LEU A 128 -4.41 -5.00 0.52
C LEU A 128 -5.29 -3.75 0.51
N PRO A 129 -5.22 -2.91 -0.53
CA PRO A 129 -6.10 -1.77 -0.60
C PRO A 129 -7.54 -2.27 -0.60
N THR A 130 -8.39 -1.72 0.25
CA THR A 130 -9.84 -1.99 0.20
C THR A 130 -10.45 -1.59 -1.15
N SER A 131 -9.74 -0.80 -1.95
CA SER A 131 -10.05 -0.57 -3.35
C SER A 131 -10.20 -1.85 -4.16
N LEU A 132 -9.49 -2.93 -3.84
CA LEU A 132 -9.66 -4.23 -4.47
C LEU A 132 -11.01 -4.88 -4.15
N SER A 133 -11.72 -4.45 -3.11
CA SER A 133 -13.11 -4.87 -2.86
C SER A 133 -14.07 -4.38 -3.94
N ALA A 134 -13.73 -3.31 -4.66
CA ALA A 134 -14.46 -2.86 -5.84
C ALA A 134 -14.13 -3.69 -7.10
N SER A 135 -13.18 -4.62 -7.02
CA SER A 135 -12.86 -5.52 -8.12
C SER A 135 -14.05 -6.43 -8.44
N LYS A 136 -14.33 -6.59 -9.72
CA LYS A 136 -15.31 -7.54 -10.23
C LYS A 136 -14.81 -8.98 -10.19
N ASP A 137 -13.54 -9.16 -9.97
CA ASP A 137 -12.89 -10.45 -9.83
C ASP A 137 -13.28 -11.13 -8.52
N VAL A 138 -13.77 -12.37 -8.58
CA VAL A 138 -14.30 -13.09 -7.41
C VAL A 138 -13.22 -13.37 -6.37
N PHE A 139 -11.97 -13.65 -6.79
CA PHE A 139 -10.87 -13.89 -5.86
C PHE A 139 -10.47 -12.60 -5.15
N ASN A 140 -10.19 -11.53 -5.91
CA ASN A 140 -9.74 -10.26 -5.31
C ASN A 140 -10.82 -9.62 -4.44
N ASN A 141 -12.09 -9.75 -4.80
CA ASN A 141 -13.21 -9.27 -3.99
C ASN A 141 -13.26 -9.96 -2.62
N ILE A 142 -13.10 -11.29 -2.56
CA ILE A 142 -13.06 -12.04 -1.29
C ILE A 142 -11.77 -11.74 -0.52
N ALA A 143 -10.61 -11.84 -1.19
CA ALA A 143 -9.31 -11.74 -0.56
C ALA A 143 -9.05 -10.36 0.06
N SER A 144 -9.42 -9.28 -0.62
CA SER A 144 -9.23 -7.91 -0.12
C SER A 144 -9.99 -7.64 1.17
N TYR A 145 -11.14 -8.27 1.33
CA TYR A 145 -11.94 -8.15 2.53
C TYR A 145 -11.44 -9.06 3.66
N GLN A 146 -11.19 -10.34 3.35
CA GLN A 146 -10.97 -11.36 4.36
C GLN A 146 -9.51 -11.47 4.81
N PHE A 147 -8.55 -11.13 3.94
CA PHE A 147 -7.12 -11.37 4.20
C PHE A 147 -6.35 -10.13 4.65
N SER A 148 -6.97 -8.95 4.67
CA SER A 148 -6.29 -7.67 4.95
C SER A 148 -5.62 -7.62 6.32
N GLU A 149 -6.23 -8.19 7.36
CA GLU A 149 -5.70 -8.18 8.72
C GLU A 149 -4.38 -8.94 8.89
N MET A 150 -4.12 -9.93 8.01
CA MET A 150 -2.88 -10.71 8.02
C MET A 150 -1.80 -10.13 7.10
N ARG A 151 -1.87 -8.86 6.74
CA ARG A 151 -0.93 -8.21 5.82
C ARG A 151 -0.74 -8.99 4.52
N PHE A 152 -1.82 -9.60 4.05
CA PHE A 152 -1.79 -10.39 2.82
C PHE A 152 -1.58 -9.48 1.62
N ASN A 153 -0.59 -9.81 0.81
CA ASN A 153 -0.34 -9.18 -0.48
C ASN A 153 -0.66 -10.15 -1.61
N VAL A 154 -1.50 -9.74 -2.55
CA VAL A 154 -1.84 -10.57 -3.71
C VAL A 154 -0.56 -11.00 -4.41
N ARG A 155 -0.37 -12.31 -4.59
CA ARG A 155 0.83 -12.90 -5.22
C ARG A 155 2.14 -12.53 -4.52
N GLY A 156 2.06 -12.06 -3.27
CA GLY A 156 3.24 -11.60 -2.52
C GLY A 156 3.91 -10.35 -3.09
N TYR A 157 3.24 -9.61 -3.97
CA TYR A 157 3.80 -8.38 -4.53
C TYR A 157 3.74 -7.26 -3.50
N ASP A 158 4.80 -6.48 -3.46
CA ASP A 158 4.83 -5.26 -2.69
C ASP A 158 3.82 -4.25 -3.26
N SER A 159 3.14 -3.48 -2.40
CA SER A 159 2.10 -2.54 -2.82
C SER A 159 2.59 -1.40 -3.72
N GLN A 160 3.90 -1.14 -3.77
CA GLN A 160 4.51 -0.22 -4.74
C GLN A 160 4.27 -0.63 -6.20
N PHE A 161 3.99 -1.90 -6.48
CA PHE A 161 3.72 -2.42 -7.81
C PHE A 161 2.25 -2.30 -8.25
N SER A 162 1.38 -1.76 -7.40
CA SER A 162 0.00 -1.41 -7.73
C SER A 162 -0.07 0.06 -8.13
N ASP A 163 -0.51 0.34 -9.35
CA ASP A 163 -0.66 1.71 -9.82
C ASP A 163 -2.02 2.28 -9.40
N VAL A 164 -2.00 3.40 -8.71
CA VAL A 164 -3.22 4.10 -8.26
C VAL A 164 -3.30 5.46 -8.92
N TYR A 165 -4.42 5.69 -9.58
CA TYR A 165 -4.75 6.93 -10.25
C TYR A 165 -5.97 7.59 -9.59
N MET A 166 -6.03 8.91 -9.65
CA MET A 166 -7.24 9.67 -9.35
C MET A 166 -7.52 10.61 -10.52
N ASN A 167 -8.65 10.38 -11.21
CA ASN A 167 -8.99 11.10 -12.43
C ASN A 167 -7.86 11.11 -13.51
N GLY A 168 -7.06 10.04 -13.59
CA GLY A 168 -5.91 9.91 -14.49
C GLY A 168 -4.56 10.35 -13.91
N ILE A 169 -4.52 11.07 -12.79
CA ILE A 169 -3.28 11.46 -12.10
C ILE A 169 -2.76 10.30 -11.27
N GLN A 170 -1.50 9.92 -11.46
CA GLN A 170 -0.84 8.88 -10.67
C GLN A 170 -0.55 9.39 -9.26
N LEU A 171 -1.00 8.64 -8.24
CA LEU A 171 -0.90 9.03 -6.84
C LEU A 171 0.23 8.34 -6.07
N ASN A 172 0.81 7.27 -6.62
CA ASN A 172 1.96 6.61 -5.98
C ASN A 172 3.04 7.63 -5.62
N ASP A 173 3.62 7.51 -4.45
CA ASP A 173 4.66 8.43 -3.97
C ASP A 173 5.92 8.33 -4.85
N ALA A 174 6.50 9.47 -5.22
CA ALA A 174 7.64 9.53 -6.14
C ALA A 174 8.94 9.02 -5.53
N MET A 175 9.06 9.07 -4.20
CA MET A 175 10.26 8.67 -3.48
C MET A 175 10.30 7.18 -3.18
N THR A 176 9.12 6.59 -2.93
CA THR A 176 8.98 5.23 -2.40
C THR A 176 8.24 4.28 -3.34
N GLY A 177 7.43 4.79 -4.27
CA GLY A 177 6.54 4.00 -5.11
C GLY A 177 5.21 3.60 -4.43
N TYR A 178 5.11 3.69 -3.10
CA TYR A 178 3.90 3.31 -2.36
C TYR A 178 2.75 4.30 -2.56
N THR A 179 1.53 3.81 -2.50
CA THR A 179 0.35 4.68 -2.54
C THR A 179 0.07 5.23 -1.15
N PRO A 180 0.08 6.56 -0.96
CA PRO A 180 -0.15 7.18 0.35
C PRO A 180 -1.65 7.30 0.66
N TRP A 181 -2.33 6.16 0.88
CA TRP A 181 -3.77 6.08 1.14
C TRP A 181 -4.22 6.97 2.31
N SER A 182 -3.35 7.18 3.29
CA SER A 182 -3.60 8.00 4.46
C SER A 182 -3.93 9.46 4.12
N LEU A 183 -3.43 9.99 3.00
CA LEU A 183 -3.58 11.40 2.63
C LEU A 183 -4.99 11.80 2.21
N TRP A 184 -5.86 10.85 1.88
CA TRP A 184 -7.28 11.10 1.59
C TRP A 184 -8.21 10.18 2.39
N SER A 185 -7.69 9.65 3.45
CA SER A 185 -8.40 8.73 4.30
C SER A 185 -9.55 9.41 5.05
N GLY A 186 -10.60 8.65 5.32
CA GLY A 186 -11.84 9.18 5.87
C GLY A 186 -12.77 9.84 4.85
N LEU A 187 -12.38 9.97 3.59
CA LEU A 187 -13.16 10.53 2.48
C LEU A 187 -13.82 9.42 1.62
N ASN A 188 -14.24 8.35 2.25
CA ASN A 188 -14.68 7.11 1.57
C ASN A 188 -15.79 7.33 0.55
N ASP A 189 -16.73 8.26 0.80
CA ASP A 189 -17.80 8.54 -0.16
C ASP A 189 -17.31 9.26 -1.42
N ALA A 190 -16.32 10.15 -1.26
CA ALA A 190 -15.72 10.88 -2.37
C ALA A 190 -14.84 9.97 -3.24
N THR A 191 -14.24 8.95 -2.64
CA THR A 191 -13.30 8.02 -3.29
C THR A 191 -13.91 6.66 -3.64
N ARG A 192 -15.21 6.50 -3.48
CA ARG A 192 -15.95 5.24 -3.68
C ARG A 192 -16.00 4.77 -5.13
N ASN A 193 -16.10 5.71 -6.08
CA ASN A 193 -16.19 5.38 -7.50
C ASN A 193 -14.80 4.98 -8.02
N GLN A 194 -14.57 3.68 -8.10
CA GLN A 194 -13.28 3.11 -8.45
C GLN A 194 -13.43 2.12 -9.62
N GLU A 195 -12.46 2.16 -10.50
CA GLU A 195 -12.25 1.18 -11.56
C GLU A 195 -10.98 0.40 -11.23
N VAL A 196 -11.10 -0.91 -11.13
CA VAL A 196 -9.99 -1.76 -10.70
C VAL A 196 -9.75 -2.84 -11.73
N THR A 197 -8.52 -2.92 -12.23
CA THR A 197 -8.00 -4.10 -12.93
C THR A 197 -7.07 -4.87 -12.01
N THR A 198 -6.90 -6.15 -12.24
CA THR A 198 -6.16 -7.03 -11.34
C THR A 198 -4.99 -7.71 -12.03
N GLY A 199 -3.94 -8.02 -11.29
CA GLY A 199 -2.79 -8.72 -11.80
C GLY A 199 -2.11 -7.99 -12.95
N LEU A 200 -1.90 -8.69 -14.06
CA LEU A 200 -1.20 -8.16 -15.23
C LEU A 200 -2.14 -7.50 -16.26
N GLU A 201 -3.43 -7.39 -15.97
CA GLU A 201 -4.39 -6.74 -16.85
C GLU A 201 -4.06 -5.25 -17.04
N MET A 202 -4.27 -4.72 -18.25
CA MET A 202 -4.04 -3.30 -18.53
C MET A 202 -5.22 -2.45 -18.06
N GLY A 203 -4.91 -1.25 -17.54
CA GLY A 203 -5.92 -0.27 -17.14
C GLY A 203 -6.32 0.68 -18.27
N GLU A 204 -7.40 1.41 -18.09
CA GLU A 204 -7.86 2.43 -19.02
C GLU A 204 -7.01 3.72 -18.99
N MET A 205 -6.41 4.04 -17.83
CA MET A 205 -5.65 5.28 -17.59
C MET A 205 -4.13 5.10 -17.72
N GLY A 206 -3.69 3.91 -18.10
CA GLY A 206 -2.29 3.56 -18.28
C GLY A 206 -2.12 2.05 -18.34
N ILE A 207 -0.96 1.59 -18.77
CA ILE A 207 -0.67 0.17 -18.96
C ILE A 207 -0.64 -0.59 -17.63
N GLY A 208 -0.35 0.10 -16.54
CA GLY A 208 -0.31 -0.46 -15.20
C GLY A 208 0.92 -1.30 -14.87
N GLY A 209 1.13 -1.57 -13.57
CA GLY A 209 2.17 -2.43 -13.02
C GLY A 209 1.81 -3.92 -13.08
N ILE A 210 2.38 -4.70 -12.15
CA ILE A 210 2.11 -6.16 -12.03
C ILE A 210 1.00 -6.49 -11.04
N ALA A 211 0.63 -5.57 -10.17
CA ALA A 211 -0.38 -5.75 -9.13
C ALA A 211 -1.72 -5.05 -9.46
N GLY A 212 -1.97 -4.76 -10.73
CA GLY A 212 -3.19 -4.12 -11.20
C GLY A 212 -3.15 -2.60 -11.19
N VAL A 213 -4.27 -2.01 -11.59
CA VAL A 213 -4.50 -0.57 -11.68
C VAL A 213 -5.80 -0.24 -10.94
N THR A 214 -5.76 0.78 -10.11
CA THR A 214 -6.96 1.37 -9.51
C THR A 214 -7.08 2.81 -10.00
N ASN A 215 -8.22 3.18 -10.59
CA ASN A 215 -8.55 4.57 -10.90
C ASN A 215 -9.73 5.03 -10.06
N ILE A 216 -9.51 6.06 -9.24
CA ILE A 216 -10.52 6.68 -8.39
C ILE A 216 -11.14 7.85 -9.16
N ASN A 217 -12.43 7.82 -9.39
CA ASN A 217 -13.14 8.88 -10.08
C ASN A 217 -13.83 9.79 -9.06
N THR A 218 -13.35 11.03 -8.94
CA THR A 218 -13.86 12.02 -7.99
C THR A 218 -14.67 13.15 -8.65
N ARG A 219 -15.03 12.99 -9.94
CA ARG A 219 -15.83 14.00 -10.66
C ARG A 219 -17.24 14.07 -10.07
N PRO A 220 -17.76 15.27 -9.74
CA PRO A 220 -19.08 15.41 -9.12
C PRO A 220 -20.23 14.84 -9.93
N SER A 221 -20.15 14.92 -11.27
CA SER A 221 -21.16 14.35 -12.18
C SER A 221 -21.27 12.83 -12.11
N GLN A 222 -20.22 12.17 -11.62
CA GLN A 222 -20.16 10.71 -11.46
C GLN A 222 -20.50 10.28 -10.02
N MET A 223 -20.63 11.22 -9.12
CA MET A 223 -21.03 10.95 -7.74
C MET A 223 -22.56 10.88 -7.65
N ARG A 224 -23.04 9.97 -6.83
CA ARG A 224 -24.48 9.84 -6.59
C ARG A 224 -25.03 11.11 -5.95
N LYS A 225 -26.09 11.66 -6.56
CA LYS A 225 -26.79 12.85 -6.06
C LYS A 225 -27.42 12.61 -4.69
N GLY A 226 -27.34 13.60 -3.81
CA GLY A 226 -27.99 13.61 -2.51
C GLY A 226 -27.04 13.88 -1.36
N LEU A 227 -27.57 13.80 -0.16
CA LEU A 227 -26.83 13.95 1.10
C LEU A 227 -26.64 12.58 1.74
N ARG A 228 -25.45 12.30 2.22
CA ARG A 228 -25.13 11.13 3.04
C ARG A 228 -24.45 11.57 4.32
N ALA A 229 -24.91 11.01 5.43
CA ALA A 229 -24.25 11.11 6.73
C ALA A 229 -23.92 9.71 7.23
N SER A 230 -22.73 9.50 7.80
CA SER A 230 -22.39 8.25 8.47
C SER A 230 -21.69 8.48 9.80
N LEU A 231 -21.97 7.60 10.75
CA LEU A 231 -21.34 7.56 12.07
C LEU A 231 -20.79 6.16 12.29
N VAL A 232 -19.54 6.10 12.69
CA VAL A 232 -18.86 4.84 12.97
C VAL A 232 -18.35 4.79 14.40
N SER A 233 -18.54 3.65 15.04
CA SER A 233 -17.88 3.28 16.31
C SER A 233 -17.04 2.05 16.11
N THR A 234 -15.81 2.06 16.60
CA THR A 234 -14.86 0.93 16.49
C THR A 234 -13.97 0.88 17.72
N ASN A 235 -13.30 -0.22 17.96
CA ASN A 235 -12.28 -0.37 19.00
C ASN A 235 -10.86 -0.61 18.44
N SER A 236 -10.63 -0.43 17.13
CA SER A 236 -9.34 -0.63 16.50
C SER A 236 -8.40 0.57 16.68
N MET A 237 -8.11 1.34 15.63
CA MET A 237 -7.15 2.46 15.68
C MET A 237 -7.75 3.75 16.23
N TYR A 238 -9.04 3.97 16.06
CA TYR A 238 -9.80 5.09 16.60
C TYR A 238 -11.09 4.60 17.28
N ARG A 239 -11.89 5.50 17.83
CA ARG A 239 -13.14 5.16 18.53
C ARG A 239 -14.37 5.64 17.79
N PHE A 240 -14.26 6.74 17.09
CA PHE A 240 -15.38 7.40 16.44
C PHE A 240 -14.98 7.98 15.08
N ARG A 241 -15.87 7.84 14.08
CA ARG A 241 -15.80 8.58 12.82
C ARG A 241 -17.16 9.18 12.51
N GLY A 242 -17.15 10.46 12.13
CA GLY A 242 -18.30 11.13 11.51
C GLY A 242 -17.97 11.54 10.09
N MET A 243 -18.88 11.35 9.14
CA MET A 243 -18.72 11.81 7.76
C MET A 243 -20.02 12.37 7.23
N LEU A 244 -19.93 13.49 6.50
CA LEU A 244 -21.03 14.11 5.78
C LEU A 244 -20.61 14.39 4.35
N THR A 245 -21.38 13.90 3.39
CA THR A 245 -21.12 14.08 1.95
C THR A 245 -22.38 14.56 1.25
N TYR A 246 -22.21 15.57 0.39
CA TYR A 246 -23.26 16.09 -0.48
C TYR A 246 -22.78 16.09 -1.93
N SER A 247 -23.62 15.67 -2.85
CA SER A 247 -23.43 15.82 -4.29
C SER A 247 -24.69 16.35 -4.96
N SER A 248 -24.54 17.36 -5.80
CA SER A 248 -25.67 17.96 -6.54
C SER A 248 -26.14 17.09 -7.70
N GLY A 249 -25.29 16.14 -8.16
CA GLY A 249 -25.42 15.58 -9.49
C GLY A 249 -25.27 16.64 -10.59
N MET A 250 -25.37 16.27 -11.85
CA MET A 250 -25.39 17.22 -12.96
C MET A 250 -26.71 17.98 -12.97
N GLN A 251 -26.62 19.31 -13.01
CA GLN A 251 -27.78 20.22 -13.08
C GLN A 251 -28.05 20.63 -14.54
N ASP A 252 -29.25 21.10 -14.81
CA ASP A 252 -29.68 21.52 -16.15
C ASP A 252 -28.83 22.66 -16.73
N ASN A 253 -28.25 23.48 -15.87
CA ASN A 253 -27.33 24.55 -16.24
C ASN A 253 -25.89 24.06 -16.51
N GLY A 254 -25.64 22.74 -16.47
CA GLY A 254 -24.36 22.11 -16.71
C GLY A 254 -23.36 22.21 -15.56
N TRP A 255 -23.76 22.61 -14.36
CA TRP A 255 -22.94 22.58 -13.15
C TRP A 255 -23.16 21.30 -12.35
N SER A 256 -22.09 20.82 -11.73
CA SER A 256 -22.14 19.77 -10.70
C SER A 256 -21.12 20.07 -9.60
N TYR A 257 -21.50 19.84 -8.33
CA TYR A 257 -20.61 20.04 -7.20
C TYR A 257 -20.79 18.95 -6.17
N ALA A 258 -19.69 18.61 -5.50
CA ALA A 258 -19.69 17.67 -4.41
C ALA A 258 -18.75 18.13 -3.29
N PHE A 259 -19.19 17.90 -2.05
CA PHE A 259 -18.44 18.23 -0.84
C PHE A 259 -18.50 17.06 0.13
N SER A 260 -17.39 16.78 0.79
CA SER A 260 -17.34 15.80 1.87
C SER A 260 -16.46 16.30 3.00
N VAL A 261 -16.90 16.09 4.23
CA VAL A 261 -16.12 16.36 5.43
C VAL A 261 -16.20 15.17 6.36
N SER A 262 -15.10 14.85 7.02
CA SER A 262 -15.05 13.76 7.98
C SER A 262 -14.16 14.06 9.17
N THR A 263 -14.39 13.38 10.28
CA THR A 263 -13.51 13.39 11.43
C THR A 263 -13.36 11.99 11.98
N ARG A 264 -12.17 11.66 12.47
CA ARG A 264 -11.86 10.40 13.17
C ARG A 264 -11.12 10.72 14.45
N GLN A 265 -11.65 10.22 15.55
CA GLN A 265 -11.19 10.57 16.88
C GLN A 265 -11.02 9.32 17.75
N GLY A 266 -9.93 9.29 18.50
CA GLY A 266 -9.70 8.26 19.51
C GLY A 266 -8.52 8.60 20.40
N ASN A 267 -8.76 8.86 21.67
CA ASN A 267 -7.71 9.17 22.63
C ASN A 267 -6.93 7.92 23.09
N ASN A 268 -7.43 6.74 22.78
CA ASN A 268 -6.78 5.45 23.03
C ASN A 268 -7.35 4.42 22.06
N ALA A 269 -6.49 3.88 21.23
CA ALA A 269 -6.84 2.81 20.30
C ALA A 269 -6.84 1.43 21.00
N TYR A 270 -6.84 0.34 20.22
CA TYR A 270 -6.70 -1.00 20.74
C TYR A 270 -5.37 -1.15 21.54
N VAL A 271 -4.31 -0.56 21.01
CA VAL A 271 -2.99 -0.51 21.66
C VAL A 271 -2.87 0.72 22.53
N ASN A 272 -2.42 0.55 23.77
CA ASN A 272 -2.23 1.65 24.70
C ASN A 272 -1.18 2.66 24.19
N GLY A 273 -1.46 3.94 24.40
CA GLY A 273 -0.61 5.05 23.97
C GLY A 273 -0.75 5.42 22.50
N VAL A 274 -1.49 4.64 21.71
CA VAL A 274 -1.89 5.00 20.35
C VAL A 274 -3.16 5.83 20.41
N TYR A 275 -3.12 7.00 19.78
CA TYR A 275 -4.27 7.89 19.64
C TYR A 275 -4.43 8.33 18.19
N TYR A 276 -5.60 8.85 17.84
CA TYR A 276 -5.93 9.27 16.49
C TYR A 276 -6.76 10.54 16.52
N ASN A 277 -6.31 11.56 15.78
CA ASN A 277 -7.01 12.82 15.61
C ASN A 277 -6.86 13.23 14.13
N ALA A 278 -7.95 13.10 13.38
CA ALA A 278 -7.91 13.37 11.95
C ALA A 278 -9.19 14.03 11.47
N PHE A 279 -9.04 14.88 10.47
CA PHE A 279 -10.10 15.48 9.69
C PHE A 279 -9.88 15.14 8.22
N GLY A 280 -10.96 15.05 7.46
CA GLY A 280 -10.92 14.93 6.01
C GLY A 280 -11.79 15.98 5.38
N TYR A 281 -11.35 16.55 4.27
CA TYR A 281 -12.13 17.47 3.47
C TYR A 281 -11.98 17.18 1.99
N PHE A 282 -13.08 17.34 1.27
CA PHE A 282 -13.14 17.16 -0.18
C PHE A 282 -14.09 18.20 -0.75
N ALA A 283 -13.69 18.84 -1.83
CA ALA A 283 -14.53 19.73 -2.61
C ALA A 283 -14.26 19.51 -4.09
N ALA A 284 -15.30 19.32 -4.87
CA ALA A 284 -15.18 19.21 -6.32
C ALA A 284 -16.27 19.98 -7.02
N VAL A 285 -15.91 20.64 -8.11
CA VAL A 285 -16.81 21.41 -8.98
C VAL A 285 -16.54 21.01 -10.42
N GLU A 286 -17.59 20.77 -11.17
CA GLU A 286 -17.51 20.44 -12.60
C GLU A 286 -18.46 21.33 -13.39
N LYS A 287 -18.01 21.83 -14.53
CA LYS A 287 -18.80 22.54 -15.51
C LYS A 287 -18.78 21.81 -16.84
N GLN A 288 -19.95 21.40 -17.29
CA GLN A 288 -20.18 20.97 -18.65
C GLN A 288 -20.62 22.22 -19.46
N PHE A 289 -19.75 22.70 -20.33
CA PHE A 289 -20.05 23.87 -21.17
C PHE A 289 -21.03 23.53 -22.28
N ASN A 290 -20.90 22.34 -22.84
CA ASN A 290 -21.73 21.71 -23.84
C ASN A 290 -21.49 20.18 -23.78
N PRO A 291 -22.20 19.37 -24.57
CA PRO A 291 -22.03 17.91 -24.54
C PRO A 291 -20.59 17.41 -24.74
N GLN A 292 -19.73 18.19 -25.38
CA GLN A 292 -18.37 17.81 -25.73
C GLN A 292 -17.32 18.27 -24.71
N HIS A 293 -17.55 19.38 -24.01
CA HIS A 293 -16.53 20.03 -23.18
C HIS A 293 -16.91 20.05 -21.70
N ARG A 294 -16.08 19.44 -20.87
CA ARG A 294 -16.21 19.42 -19.41
C ARG A 294 -14.90 19.79 -18.74
N LEU A 295 -14.99 20.60 -17.70
CA LEU A 295 -13.88 21.01 -16.86
C LEU A 295 -14.22 20.76 -15.40
N SER A 296 -13.38 20.07 -14.65
CA SER A 296 -13.57 19.83 -13.22
C SER A 296 -12.34 20.22 -12.40
N LEU A 297 -12.59 20.80 -11.25
CA LEU A 297 -11.60 21.10 -10.22
C LEU A 297 -11.94 20.27 -8.99
N THR A 298 -10.96 19.54 -8.47
CA THR A 298 -11.07 18.75 -7.23
C THR A 298 -9.98 19.16 -6.27
N VAL A 299 -10.33 19.39 -5.01
CA VAL A 299 -9.41 19.66 -3.91
C VAL A 299 -9.76 18.74 -2.76
N LEU A 300 -8.75 18.10 -2.16
CA LEU A 300 -8.93 17.21 -1.02
C LEU A 300 -7.70 17.19 -0.11
N GLY A 301 -7.89 16.76 1.13
CA GLY A 301 -6.85 16.54 2.10
C GLY A 301 -7.39 15.91 3.37
N ALA A 302 -6.49 15.29 4.15
CA ALA A 302 -6.82 14.61 5.39
C ALA A 302 -5.76 14.88 6.47
N PRO A 303 -5.71 16.09 7.07
CA PRO A 303 -4.80 16.37 8.16
C PRO A 303 -4.99 15.37 9.30
N THR A 304 -3.90 14.75 9.71
CA THR A 304 -3.92 13.64 10.67
C THR A 304 -2.76 13.75 11.64
N GLU A 305 -3.05 13.66 12.93
CA GLU A 305 -2.10 13.45 14.01
C GLU A 305 -2.40 12.12 14.69
N ARG A 306 -1.42 11.23 14.78
CA ARG A 306 -1.59 9.92 15.44
C ARG A 306 -0.34 9.47 16.19
N GLY A 307 -0.54 8.87 17.37
CA GLY A 307 0.51 8.19 18.11
C GLY A 307 0.80 6.82 17.49
N ALA A 308 2.08 6.47 17.32
CA ALA A 308 2.48 5.22 16.71
C ALA A 308 2.69 4.09 17.73
N GLN A 309 2.43 2.86 17.29
CA GLN A 309 2.84 1.63 17.94
C GLN A 309 4.23 1.21 17.46
N GLN A 310 4.97 0.50 18.28
CA GLN A 310 6.21 -0.17 17.91
C GLN A 310 6.15 -1.65 18.31
N ALA A 311 6.71 -2.53 17.48
CA ALA A 311 6.93 -3.93 17.83
C ALA A 311 7.90 -4.05 19.02
N SER A 312 7.69 -5.04 19.88
CA SER A 312 8.59 -5.36 20.99
C SER A 312 9.04 -6.82 20.94
N THR A 313 9.97 -7.19 21.82
CA THR A 313 10.43 -8.58 21.95
C THR A 313 9.40 -9.43 22.66
N GLN A 314 9.47 -10.75 22.48
CA GLN A 314 8.60 -11.67 23.20
C GLN A 314 8.78 -11.58 24.71
N GLU A 315 10.00 -11.40 25.19
CA GLU A 315 10.28 -11.19 26.61
C GLU A 315 9.48 -10.01 27.19
N ALA A 316 9.47 -8.87 26.49
CA ALA A 316 8.73 -7.70 26.95
C ALA A 316 7.21 -7.94 26.97
N TYR A 317 6.67 -8.66 25.98
CA TYR A 317 5.26 -9.05 25.96
C TYR A 317 4.90 -9.99 27.12
N ASP A 318 5.75 -10.99 27.40
CA ASP A 318 5.55 -11.96 28.47
C ASP A 318 5.62 -11.29 29.86
N LEU A 319 6.57 -10.39 30.07
CA LEU A 319 6.71 -9.59 31.28
C LEU A 319 5.49 -8.68 31.56
N VAL A 320 4.90 -8.16 30.49
CA VAL A 320 3.69 -7.34 30.58
C VAL A 320 2.42 -8.19 30.69
N GLY A 321 2.46 -9.45 30.21
CA GLY A 321 1.31 -10.33 30.08
C GLY A 321 0.35 -9.90 28.97
N ASN A 322 0.84 -9.20 27.94
CA ASN A 322 0.02 -8.64 26.87
C ASN A 322 0.83 -8.44 25.60
N ASN A 323 0.38 -9.01 24.48
CA ASN A 323 1.01 -8.91 23.16
C ASN A 323 0.86 -7.54 22.46
N TYR A 324 0.26 -6.54 23.13
CA TYR A 324 0.04 -5.19 22.62
C TYR A 324 0.81 -4.12 23.39
N TYR A 325 1.86 -4.53 24.11
CA TYR A 325 2.76 -3.59 24.77
C TYR A 325 3.38 -2.63 23.76
N ASN A 326 3.38 -1.34 24.10
CA ASN A 326 3.94 -0.27 23.27
C ASN A 326 4.95 0.53 24.10
N PRO A 327 6.25 0.48 23.76
CA PRO A 327 7.30 1.18 24.52
C PRO A 327 7.39 2.69 24.20
N ASN A 328 6.62 3.19 23.25
CA ASN A 328 6.77 4.56 22.75
C ASN A 328 6.10 5.64 23.62
N TRP A 329 5.41 5.28 24.69
CA TRP A 329 4.64 6.24 25.47
C TRP A 329 4.89 6.15 26.96
N GLY A 330 4.50 7.18 27.68
CA GLY A 330 4.49 7.25 29.13
C GLY A 330 3.52 8.29 29.65
N TRP A 331 3.43 8.38 30.97
CA TRP A 331 2.60 9.35 31.66
C TRP A 331 3.37 10.66 31.86
N GLN A 332 2.75 11.79 31.50
CA GLN A 332 3.22 13.14 31.78
C GLN A 332 2.06 13.99 32.32
N ASN A 333 2.18 14.51 33.54
CA ASN A 333 1.13 15.30 34.18
C ASN A 333 -0.24 14.62 34.14
N GLY A 334 -0.29 13.30 34.37
CA GLY A 334 -1.51 12.49 34.34
C GLY A 334 -2.10 12.22 32.95
N LYS A 335 -1.43 12.67 31.86
CA LYS A 335 -1.84 12.43 30.48
C LYS A 335 -0.91 11.45 29.81
N ARG A 336 -1.42 10.68 28.86
CA ARG A 336 -0.61 9.83 27.99
C ARG A 336 0.12 10.70 26.96
N ARG A 337 1.44 10.50 26.86
CA ARG A 337 2.28 11.14 25.85
C ARG A 337 3.04 10.07 25.09
N ASN A 338 2.91 10.09 23.75
CA ASN A 338 3.65 9.21 22.84
C ASN A 338 4.86 9.97 22.29
N ALA A 339 6.03 9.33 22.28
CA ALA A 339 7.25 9.90 21.70
C ALA A 339 7.29 9.83 20.18
N ARG A 340 6.51 8.90 19.60
CA ARG A 340 6.43 8.69 18.16
C ARG A 340 5.06 9.08 17.65
N VAL A 341 4.98 10.27 17.09
CA VAL A 341 3.76 10.86 16.55
C VAL A 341 3.97 11.10 15.07
N ARG A 342 2.99 10.73 14.27
CA ARG A 342 2.89 11.13 12.87
C ARG A 342 1.94 12.30 12.79
N ASP A 343 2.40 13.37 12.17
CA ASP A 343 1.65 14.59 11.93
C ASP A 343 1.82 14.99 10.47
N TYR A 344 0.74 14.89 9.69
CA TYR A 344 0.83 15.17 8.27
C TYR A 344 -0.41 15.85 7.73
N HIS A 345 -0.18 16.73 6.75
CA HIS A 345 -1.21 17.36 5.93
C HIS A 345 -0.63 17.69 4.55
N GLU A 346 -1.03 16.90 3.56
CA GLU A 346 -0.61 17.08 2.18
C GLU A 346 -1.83 17.22 1.26
N PRO A 347 -2.38 18.45 1.11
CA PRO A 347 -3.50 18.70 0.21
C PRO A 347 -3.14 18.42 -1.25
N LEU A 348 -4.14 17.91 -1.98
CA LEU A 348 -4.08 17.63 -3.40
C LEU A 348 -5.13 18.48 -4.13
N ALA A 349 -4.69 19.24 -5.12
CA ALA A 349 -5.56 19.96 -6.05
C ALA A 349 -5.38 19.40 -7.46
N MET A 350 -6.50 19.13 -8.15
CA MET A 350 -6.50 18.56 -9.50
C MET A 350 -7.45 19.34 -10.40
N LEU A 351 -6.98 19.66 -11.61
CA LEU A 351 -7.78 20.23 -12.68
C LEU A 351 -7.85 19.22 -13.83
N ASN A 352 -9.07 18.85 -14.23
CA ASN A 352 -9.32 17.88 -15.27
C ASN A 352 -10.18 18.51 -16.38
N TYR A 353 -9.75 18.34 -17.61
CA TYR A 353 -10.50 18.72 -18.80
C TYR A 353 -10.78 17.50 -19.66
N THR A 354 -12.05 17.30 -20.01
CA THR A 354 -12.48 16.22 -20.91
C THR A 354 -13.08 16.84 -22.17
N PHE A 355 -12.58 16.40 -23.32
CA PHE A 355 -13.09 16.79 -24.62
C PHE A 355 -13.56 15.56 -25.40
N ASP A 356 -14.86 15.40 -25.56
CA ASP A 356 -15.49 14.40 -26.42
C ASP A 356 -15.49 14.92 -27.84
N ILE A 357 -14.38 14.72 -28.59
CA ILE A 357 -14.18 15.20 -29.95
C ILE A 357 -15.28 14.64 -30.87
N THR A 358 -15.59 13.37 -30.70
CA THR A 358 -16.72 12.68 -31.32
C THR A 358 -17.26 11.67 -30.33
N ASP A 359 -18.40 11.03 -30.59
CA ASP A 359 -18.93 9.93 -29.77
C ASP A 359 -17.95 8.76 -29.65
N ARG A 360 -16.94 8.66 -30.51
CA ARG A 360 -15.93 7.59 -30.52
C ARG A 360 -14.52 8.06 -30.13
N THR A 361 -14.33 9.36 -29.96
CA THR A 361 -13.00 9.93 -29.72
C THR A 361 -13.06 10.87 -28.54
N GLN A 362 -12.21 10.63 -27.56
CA GLN A 362 -12.14 11.45 -26.35
C GLN A 362 -10.68 11.82 -26.05
N LEU A 363 -10.48 13.04 -25.59
CA LEU A 363 -9.24 13.54 -25.02
C LEU A 363 -9.49 13.93 -23.57
N ASN A 364 -8.66 13.40 -22.66
CA ASN A 364 -8.61 13.81 -21.27
C ASN A 364 -7.27 14.48 -21.00
N VAL A 365 -7.30 15.63 -20.34
CA VAL A 365 -6.10 16.34 -19.88
C VAL A 365 -6.28 16.63 -18.40
N ALA A 366 -5.25 16.35 -17.61
CA ALA A 366 -5.28 16.61 -16.19
C ALA A 366 -3.95 17.19 -15.71
N THR A 367 -4.02 18.04 -14.69
CA THR A 367 -2.84 18.46 -13.94
C THR A 367 -3.15 18.50 -12.46
N SER A 368 -2.16 18.22 -11.64
CA SER A 368 -2.32 18.27 -10.21
C SER A 368 -1.11 18.85 -9.50
N LEU A 369 -1.38 19.39 -8.33
CA LEU A 369 -0.37 19.83 -7.39
C LEU A 369 -0.68 19.24 -6.01
N ARG A 370 0.29 18.49 -5.45
CA ARG A 370 0.29 18.03 -4.07
C ARG A 370 1.44 18.71 -3.33
N PHE A 371 1.15 19.26 -2.17
CA PHE A 371 2.15 19.97 -1.36
C PHE A 371 1.78 19.82 0.11
N GLY A 372 2.71 20.04 1.01
CA GLY A 372 2.42 20.05 2.45
C GLY A 372 3.50 19.41 3.28
N GLN A 373 3.15 19.14 4.52
CA GLN A 373 4.04 18.68 5.57
C GLN A 373 3.72 17.26 5.97
N ASN A 374 4.77 16.48 6.23
CA ASN A 374 4.67 15.12 6.75
C ASN A 374 5.77 14.91 7.79
N GLY A 375 5.42 15.05 9.06
CA GLY A 375 6.28 14.93 10.22
C GLY A 375 6.17 13.59 10.93
N TYR A 376 7.29 13.08 11.42
CA TYR A 376 7.36 11.90 12.26
C TYR A 376 8.29 12.13 13.45
N SER A 377 7.72 12.20 14.66
CA SER A 377 8.51 12.47 15.84
C SER A 377 9.24 11.23 16.38
N ALA A 378 10.34 11.45 17.06
CA ALA A 378 11.12 10.43 17.74
C ALA A 378 11.86 11.00 18.95
N LEU A 379 12.02 10.18 19.98
CA LEU A 379 12.93 10.49 21.09
C LEU A 379 14.37 10.30 20.61
N THR A 380 15.21 11.31 20.77
CA THR A 380 16.64 11.25 20.54
C THR A 380 17.40 11.63 21.79
N TRP A 381 18.64 11.14 21.93
CA TRP A 381 19.47 11.35 23.11
C TRP A 381 20.95 11.44 22.75
N TYR A 382 21.72 12.03 23.65
CA TYR A 382 23.15 12.28 23.50
C TYR A 382 23.89 11.79 24.76
N GLY A 383 25.02 11.08 24.57
CA GLY A 383 25.94 10.71 25.63
C GLY A 383 25.41 9.79 26.73
N GLY A 384 24.25 9.15 26.52
CA GLY A 384 23.58 8.28 27.48
C GLY A 384 22.99 7.01 26.88
N PRO A 385 22.48 6.10 27.71
CA PRO A 385 21.76 4.91 27.22
C PRO A 385 20.42 5.30 26.59
N ASP A 386 19.89 4.39 25.77
CA ASP A 386 18.55 4.52 25.19
C ASP A 386 17.51 4.69 26.29
N PRO A 387 16.74 5.78 26.36
CA PRO A 387 15.79 6.02 27.42
C PRO A 387 14.47 5.25 27.28
N ARG A 388 14.30 4.47 26.22
CA ARG A 388 13.08 3.67 26.01
C ARG A 388 13.04 2.49 26.96
N PRO A 389 11.88 2.16 27.54
CA PRO A 389 11.77 1.11 28.56
C PRO A 389 12.15 -0.28 28.05
N ASP A 390 11.92 -0.60 26.76
CA ASP A 390 12.26 -1.89 26.14
C ASP A 390 13.71 -1.98 25.63
N TYR A 391 14.58 -1.04 26.05
CA TYR A 391 16.00 -1.15 25.76
C TYR A 391 16.57 -2.40 26.40
N TYR A 392 17.29 -3.23 25.65
CA TYR A 392 17.69 -4.58 26.06
C TYR A 392 18.42 -4.64 27.41
N ARG A 393 19.16 -3.57 27.78
CA ARG A 393 19.85 -3.49 29.07
C ARG A 393 18.93 -3.24 30.27
N TYR A 394 17.65 -2.95 30.02
CA TYR A 394 16.63 -2.78 31.08
C TYR A 394 15.75 -4.03 31.23
N LEU A 395 16.02 -5.07 30.45
CA LEU A 395 15.29 -6.33 30.52
C LEU A 395 16.01 -7.36 31.39
N PRO A 396 15.29 -8.25 32.08
CA PRO A 396 15.85 -9.29 32.91
C PRO A 396 16.87 -10.19 32.22
N SER A 397 16.67 -10.51 30.95
CA SER A 397 17.54 -11.36 30.13
C SER A 397 18.98 -10.83 30.01
N TYR A 398 19.19 -9.53 30.17
CA TYR A 398 20.53 -8.93 30.15
C TYR A 398 21.35 -9.27 31.41
N TYR A 399 20.68 -9.60 32.51
CA TYR A 399 21.29 -9.96 33.78
C TYR A 399 20.91 -11.40 34.20
N PRO A 400 21.28 -12.42 33.41
CA PRO A 400 20.85 -13.78 33.65
C PRO A 400 21.43 -14.30 34.96
N ASN A 401 20.59 -15.00 35.76
CA ASN A 401 20.98 -15.62 37.02
C ASN A 401 21.57 -14.66 38.08
N THR A 402 21.19 -13.40 38.06
CA THR A 402 21.61 -12.38 39.05
C THR A 402 20.44 -11.88 39.88
N THR A 403 20.74 -11.30 41.05
CA THR A 403 19.72 -10.62 41.88
C THR A 403 19.10 -9.43 41.17
N THR A 404 19.87 -8.73 40.31
CA THR A 404 19.38 -7.63 39.49
C THR A 404 18.37 -8.13 38.48
N GLY A 405 18.65 -9.23 37.78
CA GLY A 405 17.72 -9.84 36.82
C GLY A 405 16.41 -10.27 37.46
N ALA A 406 16.48 -10.92 38.63
CA ALA A 406 15.30 -11.32 39.38
C ALA A 406 14.46 -10.10 39.82
N TRP A 407 15.11 -9.05 40.33
CA TRP A 407 14.43 -7.82 40.72
C TRP A 407 13.78 -7.13 39.49
N LEU A 408 14.48 -7.06 38.36
CA LEU A 408 13.92 -6.49 37.14
C LEU A 408 12.70 -7.27 36.68
N GLN A 409 12.74 -8.59 36.71
CA GLN A 409 11.60 -9.43 36.34
C GLN A 409 10.38 -9.13 37.24
N GLU A 410 10.56 -9.06 38.53
CA GLU A 410 9.48 -8.70 39.45
C GLU A 410 8.98 -7.27 39.24
N ALA A 411 9.89 -6.31 39.08
CA ALA A 411 9.55 -4.92 38.82
C ALA A 411 8.77 -4.73 37.51
N TRP A 412 9.18 -5.43 36.45
CA TRP A 412 8.45 -5.43 35.17
C TRP A 412 7.06 -6.06 35.32
N MET A 413 6.94 -7.24 35.91
CA MET A 413 5.66 -7.93 36.12
C MET A 413 4.69 -7.13 37.01
N ALA A 414 5.19 -6.45 38.02
CA ALA A 414 4.40 -5.58 38.90
C ALA A 414 4.20 -4.15 38.37
N ASN A 415 4.91 -3.76 37.32
CA ASN A 415 5.00 -2.37 36.83
C ASN A 415 5.45 -1.39 37.92
N THR A 416 6.42 -1.78 38.73
CA THR A 416 6.93 -0.96 39.81
C THR A 416 7.49 0.36 39.30
N ASN A 417 7.06 1.47 39.87
CA ASN A 417 7.45 2.83 39.45
C ASN A 417 7.23 3.11 37.95
N ASN A 418 6.25 2.47 37.33
CA ASN A 418 5.93 2.62 35.90
C ASN A 418 7.09 2.26 34.96
N ILE A 419 7.92 1.30 35.31
CA ILE A 419 9.12 0.87 34.58
C ILE A 419 8.83 0.49 33.10
N ARG A 420 7.59 0.12 32.78
CA ARG A 420 7.12 -0.24 31.42
C ARG A 420 6.93 0.95 30.50
N TYR A 421 7.05 2.19 31.00
CA TYR A 421 6.71 3.40 30.28
C TYR A 421 7.88 4.37 30.21
N ILE A 422 7.86 5.27 29.21
CA ILE A 422 8.84 6.36 29.17
C ILE A 422 8.67 7.23 30.41
N ASN A 423 9.75 7.40 31.16
CA ASN A 423 9.77 8.28 32.32
C ASN A 423 10.10 9.72 31.92
N TRP A 424 9.05 10.45 31.49
CA TRP A 424 9.15 11.83 31.04
C TRP A 424 9.76 12.76 32.11
N ASP A 425 9.33 12.62 33.37
CA ASP A 425 9.80 13.48 34.47
C ASP A 425 11.30 13.33 34.66
N ASN A 426 11.84 12.12 34.55
CA ASN A 426 13.28 11.87 34.62
C ASN A 426 14.03 12.52 33.45
N LEU A 427 13.49 12.47 32.22
CA LEU A 427 14.12 13.13 31.06
C LEU A 427 14.16 14.65 31.23
N TYR A 428 13.10 15.25 31.74
CA TYR A 428 13.08 16.69 32.08
C TYR A 428 14.06 17.02 33.18
N MET A 429 14.14 16.21 34.23
CA MET A 429 15.08 16.39 35.33
C MET A 429 16.54 16.33 34.85
N ILE A 430 16.87 15.36 34.02
CA ILE A 430 18.20 15.19 33.46
C ILE A 430 18.62 16.41 32.67
N ASN A 431 17.77 16.96 31.83
CA ASN A 431 18.08 18.15 31.01
C ASN A 431 18.25 19.42 31.86
N ARG A 432 17.36 19.64 32.85
CA ARG A 432 17.41 20.80 33.75
C ARG A 432 18.62 20.80 34.66
N ASN A 433 19.18 19.63 34.95
CA ASN A 433 20.37 19.48 35.79
C ASN A 433 21.70 19.52 35.00
N GLN A 434 21.65 19.72 33.67
CA GLN A 434 22.90 19.90 32.92
C GLN A 434 23.58 21.18 33.31
N PRO A 435 24.93 21.20 33.39
CA PRO A 435 25.66 22.43 33.65
C PRO A 435 25.43 23.46 32.54
N GLU A 436 25.44 24.73 32.93
CA GLU A 436 25.50 25.82 31.94
C GLU A 436 26.86 25.78 31.21
N ASN A 437 26.85 26.08 29.93
CA ASN A 437 28.05 26.08 29.10
C ASN A 437 28.21 27.41 28.40
N GLU A 438 29.22 28.19 28.85
CA GLU A 438 29.50 29.52 28.33
C GLU A 438 29.80 29.55 26.82
N LEU A 439 30.32 28.44 26.24
CA LEU A 439 30.59 28.33 24.81
C LEU A 439 29.35 28.50 23.93
N TYR A 440 28.19 28.01 24.43
CA TYR A 440 26.96 28.03 23.65
C TYR A 440 25.94 29.09 24.11
N GLY A 441 26.22 29.81 25.19
CA GLY A 441 25.37 30.86 25.77
C GLY A 441 24.66 30.41 27.05
N GLU A 442 23.82 31.30 27.58
CA GLU A 442 23.07 31.04 28.82
C GLU A 442 22.07 29.88 28.66
N GLY A 443 21.97 29.05 29.68
CA GLY A 443 21.00 27.99 29.78
C GLY A 443 21.60 26.57 29.75
N HIS A 444 20.70 25.59 29.87
CA HIS A 444 21.03 24.16 29.98
C HIS A 444 20.93 23.46 28.63
N ARG A 445 21.99 22.76 28.21
CA ARG A 445 21.98 21.90 27.02
C ARG A 445 21.04 20.73 27.23
N SER A 446 20.10 20.53 26.31
CA SER A 446 19.32 19.28 26.26
C SER A 446 20.19 18.11 25.82
N ILE A 447 20.17 17.02 26.56
CA ILE A 447 20.75 15.72 26.15
C ILE A 447 19.69 14.68 25.80
N ASN A 448 18.43 14.99 26.05
CA ASN A 448 17.25 14.26 25.57
C ASN A 448 16.29 15.27 24.92
N MET A 449 15.74 14.94 23.77
CA MET A 449 14.71 15.77 23.14
C MET A 449 13.80 14.93 22.26
N ILE A 450 12.66 15.50 21.90
CA ILE A 450 11.83 14.99 20.81
C ILE A 450 12.23 15.74 19.53
N GLU A 451 12.70 15.00 18.55
CA GLU A 451 12.87 15.47 17.18
C GLU A 451 11.63 15.19 16.34
N GLU A 452 11.43 15.97 15.30
CA GLU A 452 10.49 15.66 14.22
C GLU A 452 11.24 15.59 12.89
N ARG A 453 11.07 14.47 12.20
CA ARG A 453 11.66 14.22 10.88
C ARG A 453 10.62 14.53 9.83
N HIS A 454 10.91 15.45 8.96
CA HIS A 454 10.03 15.93 7.92
C HIS A 454 10.36 15.36 6.55
N THR A 455 9.29 15.12 5.77
CA THR A 455 9.34 14.77 4.36
C THR A 455 8.30 15.63 3.64
N ASP A 456 8.64 16.91 3.45
CA ASP A 456 7.71 17.91 2.93
C ASP A 456 7.85 17.99 1.42
N GLN A 457 6.76 17.73 0.70
CA GLN A 457 6.82 17.56 -0.73
C GLN A 457 6.08 18.64 -1.52
N LEU A 458 6.63 18.89 -2.71
CA LEU A 458 5.97 19.61 -3.79
C LEU A 458 5.98 18.69 -5.02
N ASP A 459 4.80 18.21 -5.39
CA ASP A 459 4.62 17.20 -6.43
C ASP A 459 3.66 17.72 -7.51
N TRP A 460 4.18 17.96 -8.67
CA TRP A 460 3.41 18.38 -9.84
C TRP A 460 3.31 17.25 -10.85
N ASN A 461 2.08 17.01 -11.32
CA ASN A 461 1.78 16.03 -12.35
C ASN A 461 1.02 16.68 -13.51
N PHE A 462 1.36 16.24 -14.71
CA PHE A 462 0.60 16.50 -15.93
C PHE A 462 0.29 15.17 -16.62
N TYR A 463 -0.95 14.98 -17.01
CA TYR A 463 -1.44 13.78 -17.66
C TYR A 463 -2.29 14.13 -18.86
N THR A 464 -2.13 13.39 -19.95
CA THR A 464 -3.05 13.44 -21.09
C THR A 464 -3.31 12.05 -21.60
N GLN A 465 -4.55 11.82 -22.04
CA GLN A 465 -4.99 10.55 -22.63
C GLN A 465 -5.88 10.82 -23.83
N PHE A 466 -5.56 10.15 -24.91
CA PHE A 466 -6.39 10.06 -26.11
C PHE A 466 -6.99 8.65 -26.19
N SER A 467 -8.30 8.54 -26.42
CA SER A 467 -9.01 7.28 -26.64
C SER A 467 -9.83 7.36 -27.91
N HIS A 468 -9.64 6.40 -28.79
CA HIS A 468 -10.41 6.29 -30.05
C HIS A 468 -10.98 4.88 -30.22
N LEU A 469 -12.28 4.82 -30.53
CA LEU A 469 -13.00 3.61 -30.85
C LEU A 469 -13.25 3.53 -32.33
N PHE A 470 -12.58 2.60 -33.01
CA PHE A 470 -12.75 2.36 -34.42
C PHE A 470 -14.12 1.75 -34.77
N LYS A 471 -14.47 1.75 -36.05
CA LYS A 471 -15.75 1.21 -36.56
C LYS A 471 -15.86 -0.32 -36.37
N ASP A 472 -14.76 -1.01 -36.38
CA ASP A 472 -14.63 -2.46 -36.15
C ASP A 472 -14.62 -2.84 -34.64
N ASN A 473 -14.88 -1.87 -33.78
CA ASN A 473 -14.85 -1.99 -32.32
C ASN A 473 -13.45 -2.21 -31.69
N SER A 474 -12.38 -2.11 -32.50
CA SER A 474 -11.05 -1.99 -31.91
C SER A 474 -10.90 -0.64 -31.22
N LYS A 475 -10.04 -0.58 -30.19
CA LYS A 475 -9.84 0.61 -29.36
C LYS A 475 -8.36 0.97 -29.30
N LEU A 476 -8.04 2.21 -29.55
CA LEU A 476 -6.72 2.78 -29.35
C LEU A 476 -6.77 3.74 -28.17
N ASN A 477 -5.97 3.47 -27.15
CA ASN A 477 -5.69 4.37 -26.06
C ASN A 477 -4.22 4.76 -26.10
N GLY A 478 -3.92 5.98 -25.74
CA GLY A 478 -2.54 6.42 -25.59
C GLY A 478 -2.47 7.68 -24.74
N GLY A 479 -1.35 7.92 -24.13
CA GLY A 479 -1.20 9.05 -23.25
C GLY A 479 0.23 9.42 -22.92
N LEU A 480 0.36 10.55 -22.26
CA LEU A 480 1.60 11.08 -21.73
C LEU A 480 1.40 11.42 -20.25
N ASN A 481 2.35 11.03 -19.44
CA ASN A 481 2.44 11.46 -18.04
C ASN A 481 3.79 12.13 -17.80
N VAL A 482 3.78 13.33 -17.21
CA VAL A 482 4.99 14.06 -16.81
C VAL A 482 4.84 14.42 -15.34
N ARG A 483 5.83 14.07 -14.55
CA ARG A 483 5.86 14.32 -13.11
C ARG A 483 7.16 14.97 -12.67
N ARG A 484 7.06 15.99 -11.86
CA ARG A 484 8.17 16.62 -11.16
C ARG A 484 7.89 16.64 -9.67
N ASN A 485 8.69 15.91 -8.91
CA ASN A 485 8.61 15.90 -7.45
C ASN A 485 9.90 16.51 -6.86
N ARG A 486 9.72 17.31 -5.83
CA ARG A 486 10.80 17.82 -4.97
C ARG A 486 10.36 17.67 -3.54
N THR A 487 11.04 16.82 -2.79
CA THR A 487 10.77 16.57 -1.38
C THR A 487 11.91 17.08 -0.53
N GLU A 488 11.59 17.92 0.44
CA GLU A 488 12.56 18.39 1.44
C GLU A 488 12.59 17.39 2.61
N TYR A 489 13.78 16.90 2.92
CA TYR A 489 14.04 16.07 4.07
C TYR A 489 14.87 16.85 5.08
N TYR A 490 14.32 17.09 6.25
CA TYR A 490 15.00 17.75 7.34
C TYR A 490 14.58 17.20 8.70
N SER A 491 15.31 17.52 9.75
CA SER A 491 14.94 17.26 11.12
C SER A 491 14.78 18.58 11.87
N GLU A 492 13.76 18.63 12.74
CA GLU A 492 13.41 19.79 13.54
C GLU A 492 13.37 19.42 15.03
N VAL A 493 13.69 20.37 15.91
CA VAL A 493 13.53 20.23 17.35
C VAL A 493 12.06 20.44 17.72
N LYS A 494 11.34 19.39 18.11
CA LYS A 494 9.94 19.48 18.50
C LYS A 494 9.76 19.83 19.99
N ASP A 495 10.58 19.26 20.89
CA ASP A 495 10.54 19.53 22.33
C ASP A 495 11.90 19.24 22.96
N LEU A 496 12.46 20.22 23.66
CA LEU A 496 13.76 20.15 24.34
C LEU A 496 13.71 19.42 25.69
N LEU A 497 12.53 18.96 26.11
CA LEU A 497 12.30 18.23 27.36
C LEU A 497 12.91 18.94 28.61
N GLY A 498 12.71 20.26 28.67
CA GLY A 498 13.11 21.08 29.82
C GLY A 498 14.51 21.67 29.82
N GLY A 499 15.31 21.42 28.78
CA GLY A 499 16.51 22.20 28.49
C GLY A 499 16.20 23.46 27.67
N ASP A 500 17.22 24.26 27.43
CA ASP A 500 17.06 25.56 26.74
C ASP A 500 17.46 25.50 25.26
N TYR A 501 18.34 24.57 24.90
CA TYR A 501 18.84 24.40 23.55
C TYR A 501 19.40 23.00 23.32
N TRP A 502 19.47 22.58 22.04
CA TRP A 502 20.22 21.44 21.55
C TRP A 502 21.47 21.92 20.80
N VAL A 503 22.60 21.24 20.97
CA VAL A 503 23.82 21.53 20.19
C VAL A 503 23.80 20.69 18.92
N ASP A 504 23.84 21.34 17.76
CA ASP A 504 23.71 20.66 16.46
C ASP A 504 25.08 20.16 15.96
N ILE A 505 25.43 18.97 16.45
CA ILE A 505 26.62 18.22 16.06
C ILE A 505 26.25 16.78 15.72
N ASP A 506 27.10 16.13 14.95
CA ASP A 506 26.99 14.67 14.73
C ASP A 506 27.54 13.94 15.96
N LYS A 507 26.64 13.43 16.80
CA LYS A 507 26.98 12.77 18.06
C LYS A 507 27.80 11.50 17.91
N PHE A 508 27.72 10.81 16.78
CA PHE A 508 28.49 9.61 16.50
C PHE A 508 29.90 10.00 16.03
N ALA A 509 30.00 10.98 15.16
CA ALA A 509 31.29 11.50 14.73
C ALA A 509 32.05 12.15 15.91
N GLU A 510 31.38 12.92 16.77
CA GLU A 510 32.01 13.48 17.99
C GLU A 510 32.56 12.38 18.88
N ARG A 511 31.81 11.31 19.14
CA ARG A 511 32.26 10.18 19.93
C ARG A 511 33.47 9.46 19.30
N ASP A 512 33.39 9.19 18.00
CA ASP A 512 34.36 8.36 17.28
C ASP A 512 35.61 9.16 16.88
N LEU A 513 35.49 10.47 16.67
CA LEU A 513 36.50 11.36 16.11
C LEU A 513 36.75 12.63 16.98
N GLY A 514 36.44 12.56 18.27
CA GLY A 514 36.31 13.70 19.18
C GLY A 514 37.48 14.70 19.26
N ILE A 515 38.63 14.39 18.67
CA ILE A 515 39.79 15.29 18.59
C ILE A 515 39.60 16.27 17.41
N ASP A 516 38.89 15.90 16.36
CA ASP A 516 38.67 16.70 15.18
C ASP A 516 37.30 17.42 15.27
N ILE A 517 37.33 18.62 15.84
CA ILE A 517 36.12 19.47 16.02
C ILE A 517 35.40 19.76 14.70
N ILE A 518 36.13 19.81 13.59
CA ILE A 518 35.55 20.09 12.27
C ILE A 518 34.69 18.92 11.80
N SER A 519 35.19 17.71 11.96
CA SER A 519 34.55 16.49 11.42
C SER A 519 33.15 16.25 11.96
N TYR A 520 32.83 16.64 13.19
CA TYR A 520 31.49 16.40 13.75
C TYR A 520 30.46 17.54 13.55
N GLN A 521 30.85 18.62 12.82
CA GLN A 521 29.92 19.71 12.54
C GLN A 521 28.84 19.28 11.54
N ASN A 522 27.57 19.47 11.88
CA ASN A 522 26.45 19.25 10.96
C ASN A 522 26.28 20.38 9.94
N ASN A 523 26.72 21.60 10.31
CA ASN A 523 26.66 22.78 9.44
C ASN A 523 27.99 23.56 9.49
N MET A 524 28.88 23.25 8.57
CA MET A 524 30.20 23.88 8.47
C MET A 524 30.11 25.33 8.04
N ASP A 525 29.17 25.73 7.21
CA ASP A 525 29.03 27.14 6.79
C ASP A 525 28.72 28.01 8.04
N TYR A 526 27.93 27.52 8.98
CA TYR A 526 27.70 28.21 10.26
C TYR A 526 28.94 28.21 11.14
N TYR A 527 29.62 27.05 11.26
CA TYR A 527 30.84 26.95 12.07
C TYR A 527 31.96 27.86 11.58
N GLU A 528 32.18 27.96 10.29
CA GLU A 528 33.17 28.84 9.68
C GLU A 528 32.86 30.33 9.93
N GLN A 529 31.58 30.69 9.98
CA GLN A 529 31.13 32.04 10.25
C GLN A 529 31.26 32.45 11.73
N TYR A 530 30.91 31.52 12.66
CA TYR A 530 30.73 31.86 14.06
C TYR A 530 31.74 31.18 15.02
N GLY A 531 32.59 30.27 14.54
CA GLY A 531 33.60 29.56 15.33
C GLY A 531 33.03 28.53 16.34
N ARG A 532 31.74 28.19 16.22
CA ARG A 532 31.08 27.23 17.09
C ARG A 532 29.95 26.49 16.35
N ALA A 533 29.55 25.31 16.88
CA ALA A 533 28.37 24.63 16.38
C ALA A 533 27.09 25.46 16.58
N PRO A 534 26.10 25.37 15.69
CA PRO A 534 24.81 25.99 15.91
C PRO A 534 24.12 25.38 17.13
N ILE A 535 23.34 26.20 17.81
CA ILE A 535 22.34 25.72 18.78
C ILE A 535 20.99 25.75 18.13
N ALA A 536 20.19 24.69 18.38
CA ALA A 536 18.84 24.56 17.87
C ALA A 536 17.82 24.68 19.02
N ARG A 537 16.80 25.47 18.84
CA ARG A 537 15.65 25.64 19.73
C ARG A 537 14.41 24.99 19.12
N VAL A 538 13.33 24.92 19.86
CA VAL A 538 12.05 24.41 19.36
C VAL A 538 11.64 25.13 18.07
N GLY A 539 11.38 24.39 17.01
CA GLY A 539 11.08 24.88 15.66
C GLY A 539 12.29 25.09 14.76
N ASP A 540 13.52 24.95 15.27
CA ASP A 540 14.73 25.08 14.46
C ASP A 540 15.09 23.74 13.79
N LYS A 541 15.49 23.81 12.53
CA LYS A 541 16.08 22.67 11.82
C LYS A 541 17.46 22.33 12.41
N TYR A 542 17.77 21.06 12.47
CA TYR A 542 19.03 20.55 12.96
C TYR A 542 19.41 19.24 12.25
N SER A 543 20.62 18.78 12.44
CA SER A 543 21.20 17.54 11.94
C SER A 543 21.33 17.50 10.41
N TYR A 544 20.27 17.56 9.62
CA TYR A 544 20.33 17.50 8.17
C TYR A 544 19.22 18.32 7.51
N ASP A 545 19.52 18.80 6.31
CA ASP A 545 18.55 19.43 5.40
C ASP A 545 18.99 19.19 3.96
N TYR A 546 18.11 18.53 3.15
CA TYR A 546 18.37 18.27 1.75
C TYR A 546 17.09 18.09 0.97
N TYR A 547 17.15 18.32 -0.33
CA TYR A 547 16.09 18.00 -1.27
C TYR A 547 16.36 16.68 -1.99
N ALA A 548 15.35 15.83 -2.06
CA ALA A 548 15.26 14.73 -3.00
C ALA A 548 14.48 15.19 -4.22
N ASN A 549 15.01 14.99 -5.40
CA ASN A 549 14.41 15.42 -6.65
C ASN A 549 14.16 14.22 -7.54
N VAL A 550 12.93 14.11 -8.08
CA VAL A 550 12.55 13.09 -9.04
C VAL A 550 11.84 13.73 -10.22
N PHE A 551 12.23 13.34 -11.40
CA PHE A 551 11.55 13.64 -12.65
C PHE A 551 11.16 12.34 -13.35
N ASN A 552 9.92 12.22 -13.80
CA ASN A 552 9.44 11.09 -14.60
C ASN A 552 8.65 11.63 -15.80
N GLY A 553 9.01 11.19 -17.00
CA GLY A 553 8.25 11.42 -18.22
C GLY A 553 7.97 10.09 -18.90
N ARG A 554 6.70 9.75 -19.16
CA ARG A 554 6.29 8.47 -19.75
C ARG A 554 5.26 8.68 -20.83
N GLY A 555 5.45 8.05 -21.98
CA GLY A 555 4.47 7.94 -23.04
C GLY A 555 4.03 6.49 -23.19
N TRP A 556 2.75 6.26 -23.41
CA TRP A 556 2.20 4.92 -23.53
C TRP A 556 1.16 4.82 -24.64
N LEU A 557 1.03 3.61 -25.19
CA LEU A 557 0.05 3.27 -26.22
C LEU A 557 -0.50 1.88 -25.96
N GLN A 558 -1.80 1.72 -26.12
CA GLN A 558 -2.52 0.46 -25.97
C GLN A 558 -3.49 0.30 -27.15
N TYR A 559 -3.51 -0.88 -27.74
CA TYR A 559 -4.44 -1.25 -28.79
C TYR A 559 -5.17 -2.54 -28.47
N ASP A 560 -6.49 -2.46 -28.38
CA ASP A 560 -7.39 -3.58 -28.09
C ASP A 560 -8.20 -3.92 -29.34
N PHE A 561 -8.19 -5.19 -29.76
CA PHE A 561 -8.94 -5.66 -30.89
C PHE A 561 -9.42 -7.11 -30.71
N SER A 562 -10.38 -7.53 -31.51
CA SER A 562 -10.96 -8.87 -31.43
C SER A 562 -10.78 -9.63 -32.74
N LEU A 563 -10.39 -10.89 -32.63
CA LEU A 563 -10.34 -11.85 -33.72
C LEU A 563 -11.32 -13.00 -33.40
N ASN A 564 -12.54 -12.93 -33.90
CA ASN A 564 -13.62 -13.84 -33.52
C ASN A 564 -13.83 -13.87 -31.99
N ASN A 565 -13.61 -15.01 -31.37
CA ASN A 565 -13.76 -15.20 -29.92
C ASN A 565 -12.50 -14.83 -29.12
N LEU A 566 -11.42 -14.46 -29.77
CA LEU A 566 -10.16 -14.04 -29.14
C LEU A 566 -10.06 -12.51 -29.11
N GLN A 567 -9.95 -11.95 -27.93
CA GLN A 567 -9.64 -10.55 -27.70
C GLN A 567 -8.16 -10.42 -27.38
N ILE A 568 -7.53 -9.42 -27.95
CA ILE A 568 -6.10 -9.17 -27.81
C ILE A 568 -5.93 -7.69 -27.43
N GLY A 569 -5.24 -7.45 -26.33
CA GLY A 569 -4.74 -6.14 -25.93
C GLY A 569 -3.22 -6.12 -26.02
N LEU A 570 -2.67 -5.13 -26.68
CA LEU A 570 -1.22 -4.90 -26.76
C LEU A 570 -0.91 -3.52 -26.21
N GLY A 571 0.04 -3.43 -25.29
CA GLY A 571 0.43 -2.19 -24.65
C GLY A 571 1.94 -2.01 -24.60
N ALA A 572 2.39 -0.78 -24.84
CA ALA A 572 3.79 -0.38 -24.66
C ALA A 572 3.88 0.98 -24.00
N GLU A 573 4.84 1.12 -23.08
CA GLU A 573 5.20 2.35 -22.40
C GLU A 573 6.70 2.55 -22.55
N LEU A 574 7.12 3.79 -22.80
CA LEU A 574 8.50 4.21 -22.82
C LEU A 574 8.63 5.47 -21.98
N GLY A 575 9.63 5.52 -21.12
CA GLY A 575 9.81 6.64 -20.22
C GLY A 575 11.27 6.93 -19.90
N TYR A 576 11.45 8.06 -19.27
CA TYR A 576 12.70 8.55 -18.73
C TYR A 576 12.48 8.95 -17.28
N ALA A 577 13.30 8.42 -16.37
CA ALA A 577 13.30 8.76 -14.96
C ALA A 577 14.66 9.32 -14.57
N ALA A 578 14.66 10.43 -13.83
CA ALA A 578 15.86 11.03 -13.31
C ALA A 578 15.68 11.38 -11.83
N LEU A 579 16.71 11.09 -11.03
CA LEU A 579 16.72 11.39 -9.60
C LEU A 579 18.07 11.92 -9.16
N TRP A 580 18.06 12.89 -8.23
CA TRP A 580 19.27 13.47 -7.63
C TRP A 580 18.96 14.05 -6.26
N ARG A 581 19.98 14.08 -5.42
CA ARG A 581 19.98 14.74 -4.13
C ARG A 581 20.54 16.16 -4.27
N HIS A 582 19.97 17.11 -3.52
CA HIS A 582 20.53 18.45 -3.37
C HIS A 582 20.71 18.76 -1.89
N GLY A 583 21.94 18.72 -1.38
CA GLY A 583 22.27 19.03 0.00
C GLY A 583 22.26 20.53 0.27
N ILE A 584 21.58 20.95 1.35
CA ILE A 584 21.53 22.34 1.78
C ILE A 584 22.72 22.67 2.70
N TRP A 585 23.01 21.80 3.64
CA TRP A 585 24.07 21.99 4.60
C TRP A 585 25.35 21.28 4.20
N ARG A 586 26.49 21.95 4.49
CA ARG A 586 27.82 21.37 4.36
C ARG A 586 28.18 20.64 5.64
N LYS A 587 28.45 19.36 5.54
CA LYS A 587 28.86 18.51 6.66
C LYS A 587 30.36 18.54 6.86
N GLY A 588 30.84 18.60 8.10
CA GLY A 588 32.26 18.51 8.41
C GLY A 588 32.92 17.23 7.93
N LEU A 589 32.25 16.08 8.12
CA LEU A 589 32.72 14.77 7.66
C LEU A 589 32.86 14.68 6.14
N PHE A 590 31.99 15.36 5.40
CA PHE A 590 31.87 15.25 3.94
C PHE A 590 31.84 16.65 3.32
N TYR A 591 32.88 17.45 3.61
CA TYR A 591 32.95 18.87 3.25
C TYR A 591 32.67 19.12 1.76
N GLU A 592 33.27 18.30 0.87
CA GLU A 592 33.12 18.45 -0.59
C GLU A 592 31.95 17.65 -1.17
N ASN A 593 31.37 16.72 -0.41
CA ASN A 593 30.39 15.73 -0.92
C ASN A 593 29.04 15.77 -0.18
N SER A 594 28.68 16.88 0.46
CA SER A 594 27.45 16.97 1.24
C SER A 594 26.51 18.09 0.81
N LYS A 595 27.02 19.22 0.37
CA LYS A 595 26.28 20.40 -0.09
C LYS A 595 26.22 20.43 -1.62
N GLY A 596 25.07 20.89 -2.16
CA GLY A 596 24.84 20.95 -3.60
C GLY A 596 24.32 19.63 -4.20
N ASP A 597 24.36 19.55 -5.51
CA ASP A 597 23.80 18.43 -6.26
C ASP A 597 24.71 17.20 -6.23
N SER A 598 24.09 16.04 -6.09
CA SER A 598 24.71 14.76 -6.39
C SER A 598 24.84 14.54 -7.89
N ASP A 599 25.49 13.47 -8.30
CA ASP A 599 25.36 12.97 -9.66
C ASP A 599 23.90 12.74 -10.01
N LEU A 600 23.55 13.04 -11.26
CA LEU A 600 22.24 12.74 -11.83
C LEU A 600 22.17 11.25 -12.15
N LEU A 601 21.23 10.56 -11.51
CA LEU A 601 20.95 9.18 -11.83
C LEU A 601 19.77 9.14 -12.80
N ASP A 602 20.01 8.70 -14.02
CA ASP A 602 19.00 8.66 -15.05
C ASP A 602 18.82 7.24 -15.61
N TYR A 603 17.56 6.93 -15.93
CA TYR A 603 17.16 5.59 -16.35
C TYR A 603 16.15 5.68 -17.49
N LEU A 604 16.37 4.85 -18.49
CA LEU A 604 15.33 4.51 -19.46
C LEU A 604 14.38 3.53 -18.79
N THR A 605 13.10 3.86 -18.76
CA THR A 605 12.04 2.96 -18.29
C THR A 605 11.22 2.47 -19.47
N TYR A 606 10.76 1.23 -19.42
CA TYR A 606 9.89 0.69 -20.44
C TYR A 606 9.01 -0.42 -19.90
N LYS A 607 7.86 -0.60 -20.54
CA LYS A 607 6.91 -1.65 -20.21
C LYS A 607 6.24 -2.15 -21.48
N VAL A 608 6.18 -3.45 -21.64
CA VAL A 608 5.43 -4.10 -22.73
C VAL A 608 4.51 -5.12 -22.12
N LYS A 609 3.23 -5.06 -22.49
CA LYS A 609 2.19 -6.00 -22.05
C LYS A 609 1.42 -6.56 -23.24
N ALA A 610 0.99 -7.82 -23.09
CA ALA A 610 -0.02 -8.42 -23.96
C ALA A 610 -1.06 -9.14 -23.10
N ASN A 611 -2.31 -8.87 -23.37
CA ASN A 611 -3.47 -9.50 -22.74
C ASN A 611 -4.24 -10.29 -23.80
N PHE A 612 -4.62 -11.51 -23.48
CA PHE A 612 -5.39 -12.40 -24.34
C PHE A 612 -6.60 -12.87 -23.59
N ARG A 613 -7.78 -12.79 -24.19
CA ARG A 613 -9.02 -13.33 -23.65
C ARG A 613 -9.74 -14.11 -24.71
N TYR A 614 -9.94 -15.41 -24.46
CA TYR A 614 -10.67 -16.29 -25.34
C TYR A 614 -12.04 -16.62 -24.72
N VAL A 615 -13.11 -16.20 -25.36
CA VAL A 615 -14.49 -16.45 -24.95
C VAL A 615 -14.98 -17.73 -25.63
N LEU A 616 -14.98 -18.84 -24.89
CA LEU A 616 -15.44 -20.12 -25.42
C LEU A 616 -16.97 -20.15 -25.52
N SER A 617 -17.66 -19.62 -24.50
CA SER A 617 -19.11 -19.45 -24.44
C SER A 617 -19.49 -18.35 -23.45
N SER A 618 -20.76 -18.06 -23.29
CA SER A 618 -21.28 -17.13 -22.26
C SER A 618 -20.88 -17.51 -20.82
N ALA A 619 -20.63 -18.81 -20.60
CA ALA A 619 -20.25 -19.31 -19.27
C ALA A 619 -18.75 -19.48 -19.07
N HIS A 620 -17.95 -19.59 -20.14
CA HIS A 620 -16.56 -20.01 -20.06
C HIS A 620 -15.64 -19.02 -20.80
N ASN A 621 -14.67 -18.45 -20.10
CA ASN A 621 -13.59 -17.70 -20.72
C ASN A 621 -12.21 -18.04 -20.14
N PHE A 622 -11.19 -17.87 -20.96
CA PHE A 622 -9.79 -18.03 -20.63
C PHE A 622 -9.08 -16.72 -20.82
N GLU A 623 -8.20 -16.36 -19.90
CA GLU A 623 -7.37 -15.16 -19.96
C GLU A 623 -5.91 -15.58 -19.81
N ALA A 624 -5.03 -14.87 -20.51
CA ALA A 624 -3.59 -15.01 -20.34
C ALA A 624 -2.94 -13.64 -20.52
N ASN A 625 -2.05 -13.28 -19.62
CA ASN A 625 -1.38 -12.00 -19.61
C ASN A 625 0.12 -12.19 -19.49
N ILE A 626 0.87 -11.31 -20.15
CA ILE A 626 2.33 -11.28 -20.07
C ILE A 626 2.82 -9.84 -19.96
N VAL A 627 3.86 -9.64 -19.15
CA VAL A 627 4.53 -8.35 -19.00
C VAL A 627 6.04 -8.52 -18.96
N TYR A 628 6.74 -7.57 -19.57
CA TYR A 628 8.16 -7.32 -19.33
C TYR A 628 8.37 -5.83 -19.13
N MET A 629 9.02 -5.45 -18.03
CA MET A 629 9.19 -4.05 -17.67
C MET A 629 10.55 -3.78 -17.00
N GLN A 630 10.98 -2.53 -17.10
CA GLN A 630 12.13 -1.98 -16.41
C GLN A 630 11.73 -0.64 -15.80
N ASP A 631 11.97 -0.50 -14.50
CA ASP A 631 11.71 0.75 -13.76
C ASP A 631 12.98 1.25 -13.04
N ALA A 632 13.03 2.56 -12.77
CA ALA A 632 14.09 3.17 -11.98
C ALA A 632 14.02 2.70 -10.51
N PRO A 633 15.16 2.63 -9.79
CA PRO A 633 15.15 2.39 -8.36
C PRO A 633 14.46 3.56 -7.62
N SER A 634 13.93 3.29 -6.43
CA SER A 634 13.41 4.36 -5.57
C SER A 634 14.55 5.28 -5.10
N PHE A 635 14.25 6.56 -4.80
CA PHE A 635 15.23 7.48 -4.27
C PHE A 635 15.92 6.96 -3.01
N GLN A 636 15.16 6.32 -2.11
CA GLN A 636 15.70 5.75 -0.87
C GLN A 636 16.68 4.60 -1.10
N SER A 637 16.55 3.85 -2.19
CA SER A 637 17.48 2.78 -2.56
C SER A 637 18.68 3.28 -3.37
N ALA A 638 18.55 4.46 -3.97
CA ALA A 638 19.56 5.02 -4.87
C ALA A 638 20.74 5.66 -4.15
N PHE A 639 20.56 6.14 -2.91
CA PHE A 639 21.61 6.81 -2.13
C PHE A 639 21.89 6.06 -0.82
N VAL A 640 23.17 5.93 -0.46
CA VAL A 640 23.61 5.20 0.75
C VAL A 640 23.18 5.91 2.02
N SER A 641 23.51 7.19 2.13
CA SER A 641 23.22 8.02 3.31
C SER A 641 22.85 9.45 2.90
N PRO A 642 21.63 9.66 2.37
CA PRO A 642 21.26 10.98 1.84
C PRO A 642 21.16 12.07 2.92
N ARG A 643 21.13 11.70 4.20
CA ARG A 643 21.19 12.68 5.32
C ARG A 643 22.56 13.31 5.48
N THR A 644 23.61 12.62 5.06
CA THR A 644 25.00 13.05 5.31
C THR A 644 25.74 13.42 4.04
N ARG A 645 25.52 12.73 2.91
CA ARG A 645 26.33 12.89 1.70
C ARG A 645 25.61 12.48 0.41
N ASN A 646 26.29 12.75 -0.71
CA ASN A 646 25.76 12.53 -2.07
C ASN A 646 26.06 11.13 -2.64
N ASP A 647 26.64 10.20 -1.87
CA ASP A 647 27.08 8.91 -2.35
C ASP A 647 25.93 8.05 -2.87
N VAL A 648 26.10 7.56 -4.09
CA VAL A 648 25.20 6.63 -4.74
C VAL A 648 25.40 5.22 -4.19
N THR A 649 24.33 4.46 -4.07
CA THR A 649 24.36 3.08 -3.59
C THR A 649 25.19 2.19 -4.54
N PRO A 650 26.21 1.47 -4.02
CA PRO A 650 27.03 0.58 -4.84
C PRO A 650 26.21 -0.47 -5.57
N GLY A 651 26.36 -0.51 -6.88
CA GLY A 651 25.72 -1.52 -7.74
C GLY A 651 24.22 -1.30 -7.97
N VAL A 652 23.69 -0.11 -7.64
CA VAL A 652 22.30 0.25 -7.96
C VAL A 652 22.05 0.20 -9.47
N LYS A 653 20.93 -0.41 -9.85
CA LYS A 653 20.49 -0.56 -11.25
C LYS A 653 18.99 -0.39 -11.36
N ALA A 654 18.53 -0.19 -12.59
CA ALA A 654 17.11 -0.30 -12.89
C ALA A 654 16.62 -1.73 -12.64
N GLU A 655 15.49 -1.84 -11.95
CA GLU A 655 14.82 -3.10 -11.68
C GLU A 655 14.13 -3.64 -12.93
N LYS A 656 14.20 -4.95 -13.15
CA LYS A 656 13.50 -5.62 -14.25
C LYS A 656 12.52 -6.65 -13.71
N ILE A 657 11.34 -6.66 -14.30
CA ILE A 657 10.27 -7.58 -13.93
C ILE A 657 9.75 -8.29 -15.16
N PHE A 658 9.67 -9.61 -15.09
CA PHE A 658 8.94 -10.44 -16.03
C PHE A 658 7.79 -11.13 -15.31
N GLY A 659 6.59 -11.08 -15.88
CA GLY A 659 5.41 -11.73 -15.32
C GLY A 659 4.53 -12.37 -16.37
N VAL A 660 3.93 -13.50 -16.00
CA VAL A 660 2.91 -14.19 -16.79
C VAL A 660 1.85 -14.74 -15.86
N ASP A 661 0.60 -14.63 -16.26
CA ASP A 661 -0.52 -15.32 -15.62
C ASP A 661 -1.50 -15.89 -16.64
N ALA A 662 -2.24 -16.90 -16.20
CA ALA A 662 -3.33 -17.49 -16.97
C ALA A 662 -4.49 -17.82 -16.04
N SER A 663 -5.71 -17.50 -16.46
CA SER A 663 -6.91 -17.67 -15.69
C SER A 663 -8.01 -18.37 -16.49
N TYR A 664 -8.77 -19.21 -15.83
CA TYR A 664 -10.03 -19.74 -16.31
C TYR A 664 -11.16 -19.17 -15.46
N ASN A 665 -12.12 -18.53 -16.09
CA ASN A 665 -13.30 -17.96 -15.46
C ASN A 665 -14.55 -18.74 -15.90
N PHE A 666 -15.36 -19.11 -14.92
CA PHE A 666 -16.67 -19.73 -15.14
C PHE A 666 -17.77 -18.88 -14.52
N ARG A 667 -18.86 -18.65 -15.27
CA ARG A 667 -20.04 -17.97 -14.78
C ARG A 667 -21.32 -18.58 -15.36
N MET A 668 -22.23 -18.95 -14.47
CA MET A 668 -23.56 -19.44 -14.84
C MET A 668 -24.60 -18.89 -13.86
N GLY A 669 -25.34 -17.87 -14.27
CA GLY A 669 -26.17 -17.08 -13.35
C GLY A 669 -25.33 -16.44 -12.25
N ASP A 670 -25.72 -16.67 -11.00
CA ASP A 670 -25.00 -16.16 -9.81
C ASP A 670 -23.82 -17.06 -9.38
N PHE A 671 -23.65 -18.22 -10.03
CA PHE A 671 -22.48 -19.05 -9.80
C PHE A 671 -21.28 -18.46 -10.56
N LYS A 672 -20.23 -18.11 -9.82
CA LYS A 672 -18.98 -17.60 -10.35
C LYS A 672 -17.84 -18.45 -9.80
N ALA A 673 -16.86 -18.76 -10.63
CA ALA A 673 -15.62 -19.42 -10.20
C ALA A 673 -14.44 -18.94 -11.06
N ARG A 674 -13.27 -18.88 -10.45
CA ARG A 674 -12.01 -18.55 -11.10
C ARG A 674 -10.90 -19.45 -10.60
N VAL A 675 -10.03 -19.85 -11.52
CA VAL A 675 -8.74 -20.50 -11.23
C VAL A 675 -7.67 -19.75 -12.00
N SER A 676 -6.62 -19.30 -11.31
CA SER A 676 -5.54 -18.52 -11.91
C SER A 676 -4.18 -19.05 -11.46
N GLY A 677 -3.28 -19.27 -12.41
CA GLY A 677 -1.87 -19.57 -12.14
C GLY A 677 -0.99 -18.41 -12.56
N TYR A 678 0.10 -18.14 -11.84
CA TYR A 678 1.00 -17.02 -12.13
C TYR A 678 2.47 -17.37 -11.86
N TYR A 679 3.34 -16.68 -12.58
CA TYR A 679 4.79 -16.70 -12.37
C TYR A 679 5.38 -15.32 -12.63
N THR A 680 6.19 -14.81 -11.70
CA THR A 680 6.83 -13.49 -11.81
C THR A 680 8.26 -13.54 -11.29
N THR A 681 9.17 -12.87 -11.98
CA THR A 681 10.55 -12.69 -11.54
C THR A 681 10.88 -11.22 -11.39
N PHE A 682 11.65 -10.92 -10.36
CA PHE A 682 12.23 -9.62 -10.07
C PHE A 682 13.74 -9.75 -10.14
N THR A 683 14.41 -8.84 -10.81
CA THR A 683 15.87 -8.84 -10.93
C THR A 683 16.43 -7.44 -10.69
N ASP A 684 17.64 -7.40 -10.12
CA ASP A 684 18.41 -6.18 -9.87
C ASP A 684 17.78 -5.22 -8.84
N GLN A 685 16.95 -5.71 -7.89
CA GLN A 685 16.45 -4.87 -6.81
C GLN A 685 17.59 -4.44 -5.88
N THR A 686 17.45 -3.23 -5.31
CA THR A 686 18.41 -2.62 -4.39
C THR A 686 17.71 -2.26 -3.08
N LYS A 687 18.37 -2.47 -1.94
CA LYS A 687 17.86 -2.12 -0.61
C LYS A 687 18.99 -1.58 0.26
N VAL A 688 18.76 -0.45 0.93
CA VAL A 688 19.68 0.15 1.90
C VAL A 688 19.01 0.13 3.27
N ILE A 689 19.76 -0.31 4.31
CA ILE A 689 19.30 -0.34 5.70
C ILE A 689 20.35 0.36 6.55
N SER A 690 19.93 1.40 7.25
CA SER A 690 20.80 2.12 8.18
C SER A 690 20.53 1.65 9.62
N TYR A 691 21.58 1.39 10.38
CA TYR A 691 21.47 0.84 11.74
C TYR A 691 22.69 1.20 12.59
N TYR A 692 22.55 1.05 13.91
CA TYR A 692 23.69 1.11 14.82
C TYR A 692 24.33 -0.28 14.94
N ASP A 693 25.57 -0.38 14.54
CA ASP A 693 26.35 -1.61 14.62
C ASP A 693 27.00 -1.72 16.02
N ASP A 694 26.51 -2.63 16.84
CA ASP A 694 27.01 -2.85 18.21
C ASP A 694 28.40 -3.52 18.22
N VAL A 695 28.77 -4.21 17.14
CA VAL A 695 30.08 -4.87 17.01
C VAL A 695 31.16 -3.86 16.75
N GLU A 696 30.94 -2.98 15.78
CA GLU A 696 31.85 -1.92 15.39
C GLU A 696 31.65 -0.62 16.20
N ALA A 697 30.61 -0.62 17.05
CA ALA A 697 30.21 0.50 17.90
C ALA A 697 30.00 1.82 17.12
N THR A 698 29.47 1.75 15.89
CA THR A 698 29.31 2.89 15.01
C THR A 698 27.99 2.82 14.23
N TYR A 699 27.55 3.94 13.64
CA TYR A 699 26.40 3.95 12.74
C TYR A 699 26.82 3.48 11.34
N SER A 700 26.09 2.54 10.79
CA SER A 700 26.44 1.85 9.54
C SER A 700 25.26 1.80 8.57
N ASN A 701 25.60 1.79 7.28
CA ASN A 701 24.64 1.57 6.18
C ASN A 701 24.95 0.24 5.50
N PHE A 702 23.96 -0.63 5.45
CA PHE A 702 24.04 -1.93 4.80
C PHE A 702 23.33 -1.85 3.44
N ALA A 703 24.11 -1.72 2.38
CA ALA A 703 23.62 -1.57 1.03
C ALA A 703 23.66 -2.92 0.31
N MET A 704 22.52 -3.42 -0.14
CA MET A 704 22.38 -4.65 -0.93
C MET A 704 21.98 -4.31 -2.35
N SER A 705 22.62 -4.97 -3.33
CA SER A 705 22.29 -4.82 -4.75
C SER A 705 22.21 -6.17 -5.46
N GLY A 706 21.47 -6.20 -6.57
CA GLY A 706 21.24 -7.42 -7.32
C GLY A 706 20.38 -8.43 -6.57
N ILE A 707 19.37 -7.99 -5.82
CA ILE A 707 18.39 -8.85 -5.15
C ILE A 707 17.43 -9.37 -6.21
N ASN A 708 17.36 -10.70 -6.36
CA ASN A 708 16.44 -11.36 -7.28
C ASN A 708 15.42 -12.20 -6.53
N LYS A 709 14.16 -12.16 -6.99
CA LYS A 709 13.05 -12.91 -6.40
C LYS A 709 12.27 -13.66 -7.48
N GLN A 710 11.57 -14.70 -7.07
CA GLN A 710 10.62 -15.46 -7.90
C GLN A 710 9.35 -15.68 -7.10
N HIS A 711 8.22 -15.32 -7.71
CA HIS A 711 6.89 -15.52 -7.14
C HIS A 711 6.09 -16.38 -8.10
N PHE A 712 5.52 -17.48 -7.60
CA PHE A 712 4.63 -18.32 -8.39
C PHE A 712 3.58 -18.97 -7.51
N GLY A 713 2.43 -19.28 -8.08
CA GLY A 713 1.34 -19.85 -7.30
C GLY A 713 0.05 -20.03 -8.06
N LEU A 714 -0.98 -20.36 -7.29
CA LEU A 714 -2.34 -20.63 -7.74
C LEU A 714 -3.33 -19.83 -6.88
N GLU A 715 -4.30 -19.23 -7.52
CA GLU A 715 -5.46 -18.57 -6.91
C GLU A 715 -6.72 -19.29 -7.37
N VAL A 716 -7.59 -19.64 -6.44
CA VAL A 716 -8.89 -20.25 -6.72
C VAL A 716 -9.96 -19.51 -5.94
N ALA A 717 -11.05 -19.16 -6.55
CA ALA A 717 -12.22 -18.63 -5.83
C ALA A 717 -13.52 -19.07 -6.47
N ALA A 718 -14.54 -19.16 -5.65
CA ALA A 718 -15.89 -19.44 -6.10
C ALA A 718 -16.93 -18.73 -5.23
N SER A 719 -18.05 -18.38 -5.86
CA SER A 719 -19.28 -17.93 -5.21
C SER A 719 -20.43 -18.78 -5.72
N ILE A 720 -21.00 -19.59 -4.85
CA ILE A 720 -21.98 -20.64 -5.19
C ILE A 720 -23.31 -20.28 -4.53
N PRO A 721 -24.36 -19.96 -5.28
CA PRO A 721 -25.70 -19.80 -4.71
C PRO A 721 -26.20 -21.15 -4.21
N LEU A 722 -26.56 -21.25 -2.94
CA LEU A 722 -27.09 -22.48 -2.31
C LEU A 722 -28.61 -22.48 -2.27
N TYR A 723 -29.16 -21.36 -1.84
CA TYR A 723 -30.61 -21.17 -1.70
C TYR A 723 -30.94 -19.68 -1.87
N GLU A 724 -32.20 -19.32 -1.95
CA GLU A 724 -32.62 -17.92 -2.15
C GLU A 724 -31.97 -16.99 -1.12
N GLY A 725 -31.07 -16.12 -1.60
CA GLY A 725 -30.32 -15.20 -0.77
C GLY A 725 -29.15 -15.79 0.02
N LEU A 726 -28.92 -17.11 0.00
CA LEU A 726 -27.80 -17.76 0.67
C LEU A 726 -26.75 -18.19 -0.34
N SER A 727 -25.53 -17.81 -0.14
CA SER A 727 -24.37 -18.17 -0.99
C SER A 727 -23.20 -18.68 -0.15
N LEU A 728 -22.53 -19.68 -0.67
CA LEU A 728 -21.23 -20.15 -0.18
C LEU A 728 -20.15 -19.44 -0.99
N LYS A 729 -19.21 -18.82 -0.31
CA LYS A 729 -18.05 -18.16 -0.91
C LYS A 729 -16.77 -18.84 -0.45
N GLY A 730 -15.77 -18.88 -1.28
CA GLY A 730 -14.47 -19.39 -0.90
C GLY A 730 -13.38 -18.81 -1.78
N ALA A 731 -12.20 -18.62 -1.18
CA ALA A 731 -10.98 -18.22 -1.87
C ALA A 731 -9.80 -18.99 -1.30
N LEU A 732 -8.87 -19.36 -2.17
CA LEU A 732 -7.60 -19.99 -1.83
C LEU A 732 -6.49 -19.30 -2.61
N SER A 733 -5.49 -18.79 -1.92
CA SER A 733 -4.21 -18.38 -2.45
C SER A 733 -3.15 -19.33 -1.95
N TRP A 734 -2.45 -19.99 -2.85
CA TRP A 734 -1.27 -20.77 -2.55
C TRP A 734 -0.12 -20.27 -3.40
N GLY A 735 0.95 -19.83 -2.78
CA GLY A 735 2.10 -19.30 -3.47
C GLY A 735 3.43 -19.76 -2.86
N GLN A 736 4.49 -19.55 -3.61
CA GLN A 736 5.87 -19.62 -3.15
C GLN A 736 6.60 -18.37 -3.62
N TYR A 737 7.04 -17.58 -2.65
CA TYR A 737 7.76 -16.34 -2.86
C TYR A 737 9.15 -16.52 -2.27
N ILE A 738 10.17 -16.54 -3.14
CA ILE A 738 11.53 -16.91 -2.75
C ILE A 738 12.57 -15.94 -3.31
N TYR A 739 13.63 -15.75 -2.58
CA TYR A 739 14.86 -15.16 -3.09
C TYR A 739 15.56 -16.16 -3.98
N SER A 740 15.85 -15.80 -5.23
CA SER A 740 16.42 -16.73 -6.22
C SER A 740 17.94 -16.73 -6.27
N ASN A 741 18.60 -15.75 -5.63
CA ASN A 741 20.06 -15.63 -5.58
C ASN A 741 20.56 -15.19 -4.20
N ASN A 742 21.87 -15.08 -4.09
CA ASN A 742 22.57 -14.44 -2.98
C ASN A 742 23.02 -13.05 -3.44
N PRO A 743 22.34 -11.96 -3.03
CA PRO A 743 22.70 -10.60 -3.45
C PRO A 743 24.05 -10.18 -2.89
N ASN A 744 24.65 -9.17 -3.54
CA ASN A 744 25.85 -8.53 -3.02
C ASN A 744 25.47 -7.53 -1.92
N TYR A 745 26.39 -7.32 -0.97
CA TYR A 745 26.28 -6.26 -0.01
C TYR A 745 27.59 -5.50 0.16
N VAL A 746 27.44 -4.26 0.57
CA VAL A 746 28.53 -3.41 1.08
C VAL A 746 28.04 -2.79 2.39
N GLN A 747 28.77 -3.01 3.47
CA GLN A 747 28.55 -2.36 4.77
C GLN A 747 29.47 -1.15 4.87
N ILE A 748 28.90 0.01 5.04
CA ILE A 748 29.60 1.30 4.98
C ILE A 748 29.40 2.02 6.30
N GLN A 749 30.46 2.42 6.96
CA GLN A 749 30.42 3.28 8.12
C GLN A 749 29.87 4.66 7.76
N ASP A 750 28.91 5.16 8.53
CA ASP A 750 28.22 6.39 8.15
C ASP A 750 29.08 7.64 8.27
N ASN A 751 29.91 7.71 9.33
CA ASN A 751 30.72 8.88 9.66
C ASN A 751 32.10 8.94 8.97
N SER A 752 32.48 7.95 8.17
CA SER A 752 33.76 7.94 7.44
C SER A 752 33.63 7.53 5.98
N ALA A 753 32.48 7.01 5.56
CA ALA A 753 32.26 6.35 4.29
C ALA A 753 33.18 5.12 4.06
N ALA A 754 33.88 4.65 5.09
CA ALA A 754 34.74 3.47 4.99
C ALA A 754 33.92 2.20 4.81
N ILE A 755 34.39 1.34 3.94
CA ILE A 755 33.80 0.00 3.77
C ILE A 755 34.28 -0.86 4.95
N ILE A 756 33.35 -1.28 5.81
CA ILE A 756 33.60 -2.18 6.93
C ILE A 756 33.70 -3.62 6.41
N ASN A 757 32.69 -4.02 5.65
CA ASN A 757 32.57 -5.36 5.08
C ASN A 757 31.92 -5.30 3.71
N GLN A 758 32.21 -6.30 2.87
CA GLN A 758 31.54 -6.50 1.60
C GLN A 758 31.56 -7.99 1.23
N GLY A 759 30.58 -8.43 0.48
CA GLY A 759 30.47 -9.84 0.09
C GLY A 759 29.06 -10.21 -0.37
N LYS A 760 28.59 -11.36 0.06
CA LYS A 760 27.27 -11.88 -0.30
C LYS A 760 26.39 -12.08 0.94
N VAL A 761 25.10 -11.85 0.75
CA VAL A 761 24.05 -12.24 1.71
C VAL A 761 23.47 -13.57 1.27
N TYR A 762 23.48 -14.58 2.15
CA TYR A 762 23.01 -15.93 1.85
C TYR A 762 21.49 -16.06 1.95
N TRP A 763 20.78 -15.48 0.96
CA TRP A 763 19.32 -15.47 0.90
C TRP A 763 18.70 -16.45 -0.11
N LYS A 764 19.51 -17.05 -0.96
CA LYS A 764 18.99 -18.00 -1.96
C LYS A 764 18.12 -19.08 -1.33
N ASN A 765 16.93 -19.31 -1.89
CA ASN A 765 15.88 -20.22 -1.43
C ASN A 765 15.20 -19.84 -0.10
N LYS A 766 15.54 -18.71 0.52
CA LYS A 766 14.76 -18.17 1.64
C LYS A 766 13.44 -17.59 1.15
N ARG A 767 12.46 -17.55 2.02
CA ARG A 767 11.12 -17.08 1.71
C ARG A 767 11.06 -15.55 1.81
N VAL A 768 10.32 -14.94 0.90
CA VAL A 768 9.96 -13.53 1.01
C VAL A 768 9.00 -13.40 2.19
N GLU A 769 9.28 -12.45 3.04
CA GLU A 769 8.66 -12.24 4.35
C GLU A 769 7.39 -11.39 4.28
N SER A 770 6.70 -11.29 5.41
CA SER A 770 5.63 -10.33 5.73
C SER A 770 4.27 -10.55 5.05
N THR A 771 4.08 -11.66 4.34
CA THR A 771 2.78 -12.03 3.78
C THR A 771 2.56 -13.54 3.91
N PRO A 772 1.35 -14.02 4.23
CA PRO A 772 1.07 -15.45 4.18
C PRO A 772 1.17 -15.96 2.74
N GLN A 773 2.00 -17.00 2.54
CA GLN A 773 2.13 -17.67 1.24
C GLN A 773 1.01 -18.68 1.00
N THR A 774 0.19 -18.94 2.01
CA THR A 774 -1.05 -19.70 1.92
C THR A 774 -2.13 -18.97 2.71
N ALA A 775 -3.19 -18.57 2.04
CA ALA A 775 -4.39 -17.97 2.64
C ALA A 775 -5.64 -18.61 2.06
N ALA A 776 -6.58 -19.01 2.89
CA ALA A 776 -7.83 -19.58 2.47
C ALA A 776 -9.01 -18.98 3.24
N ASN A 777 -10.14 -18.83 2.56
CA ASN A 777 -11.39 -18.38 3.16
C ASN A 777 -12.49 -19.37 2.75
N ILE A 778 -13.39 -19.64 3.67
CA ILE A 778 -14.69 -20.24 3.41
C ILE A 778 -15.74 -19.46 4.19
N GLY A 779 -16.75 -18.95 3.51
CA GLY A 779 -17.75 -18.07 4.10
C GLY A 779 -19.16 -18.36 3.62
N LEU A 780 -20.13 -18.15 4.50
CA LEU A 780 -21.55 -18.13 4.20
C LEU A 780 -22.02 -16.68 4.17
N SER A 781 -22.65 -16.29 3.10
CA SER A 781 -23.23 -14.95 2.90
C SER A 781 -24.72 -15.07 2.66
N TYR A 782 -25.50 -14.37 3.47
CA TYR A 782 -26.95 -14.35 3.36
C TYR A 782 -27.46 -12.94 3.06
N ARG A 783 -28.39 -12.85 2.12
CA ARG A 783 -29.07 -11.62 1.77
C ARG A 783 -30.58 -11.88 1.63
N SER A 784 -31.37 -11.25 2.50
CA SER A 784 -32.81 -11.38 2.46
C SER A 784 -33.47 -10.37 1.51
N ARG A 785 -34.68 -10.66 1.06
CA ARG A 785 -35.56 -9.73 0.32
C ARG A 785 -35.85 -8.45 1.12
N ASN A 786 -35.76 -8.49 2.44
CA ASN A 786 -35.98 -7.35 3.33
C ASN A 786 -34.72 -6.53 3.60
N ASN A 787 -33.69 -6.69 2.73
CA ASN A 787 -32.40 -5.97 2.82
C ASN A 787 -31.65 -6.20 4.14
N ILE A 788 -31.79 -7.35 4.74
CA ILE A 788 -30.89 -7.86 5.77
C ILE A 788 -29.78 -8.60 5.08
N PHE A 789 -28.55 -8.35 5.46
CA PHE A 789 -27.38 -9.12 5.04
C PHE A 789 -26.62 -9.60 6.25
N ALA A 790 -26.02 -10.75 6.13
CA ALA A 790 -25.14 -11.34 7.15
C ALA A 790 -24.06 -12.18 6.48
N SER A 791 -22.89 -12.25 7.09
CA SER A 791 -21.85 -13.18 6.69
C SER A 791 -21.16 -13.81 7.89
N LEU A 792 -20.64 -15.00 7.68
CA LEU A 792 -19.77 -15.71 8.62
C LEU A 792 -18.63 -16.32 7.80
N ASP A 793 -17.41 -15.95 8.10
CA ASP A 793 -16.23 -16.21 7.29
C ASP A 793 -15.12 -16.81 8.15
N LEU A 794 -14.67 -18.02 7.81
CA LEU A 794 -13.52 -18.68 8.42
C LEU A 794 -12.31 -18.53 7.51
N ASN A 795 -11.26 -17.92 8.05
CA ASN A 795 -10.00 -17.66 7.37
C ASN A 795 -8.90 -18.57 7.93
N TYR A 796 -8.05 -19.08 7.07
CA TYR A 796 -6.87 -19.88 7.39
C TYR A 796 -5.63 -19.28 6.75
N TYR A 797 -4.55 -19.16 7.52
CA TYR A 797 -3.27 -18.63 7.08
C TYR A 797 -2.12 -19.54 7.47
N ASN A 798 -1.15 -19.69 6.59
CA ASN A 798 0.05 -20.47 6.84
C ASN A 798 1.22 -19.96 5.99
N ASN A 799 2.40 -20.49 6.26
CA ASN A 799 3.63 -20.16 5.54
C ASN A 799 3.93 -18.66 5.58
N MET A 800 3.81 -18.08 6.76
CA MET A 800 4.29 -16.74 7.06
C MET A 800 5.67 -16.80 7.68
N TYR A 801 6.53 -15.86 7.30
CA TYR A 801 7.93 -15.85 7.73
C TYR A 801 8.30 -14.48 8.27
N LEU A 802 9.14 -14.48 9.31
CA LEU A 802 9.70 -13.28 9.89
C LEU A 802 10.62 -12.57 8.90
N SER A 803 10.62 -11.23 8.93
CA SER A 803 11.55 -10.43 8.13
C SER A 803 12.99 -10.62 8.62
N MET A 804 13.85 -11.03 7.71
CA MET A 804 15.23 -11.44 8.02
C MET A 804 16.19 -10.25 8.11
N SER A 805 17.06 -10.27 9.09
CA SER A 805 18.26 -9.43 9.10
C SER A 805 19.25 -9.94 8.05
N PRO A 806 19.66 -9.13 7.07
CA PRO A 806 20.67 -9.57 6.10
C PRO A 806 22.04 -9.76 6.76
N LEU A 807 22.35 -9.00 7.80
CA LEU A 807 23.62 -9.02 8.50
C LEU A 807 23.96 -10.42 9.03
N TYR A 808 22.99 -11.15 9.57
CA TYR A 808 23.21 -12.48 10.15
C TYR A 808 23.64 -13.53 9.10
N ARG A 809 23.39 -13.24 7.83
CA ARG A 809 23.58 -14.20 6.73
C ARG A 809 24.70 -13.79 5.80
N THR A 810 25.74 -13.13 6.36
CA THR A 810 26.94 -12.70 5.63
C THR A 810 28.16 -13.53 5.99
N ASP A 811 29.16 -13.56 5.12
CA ASP A 811 30.47 -14.17 5.40
C ASP A 811 31.18 -13.51 6.59
N ALA A 812 30.92 -12.23 6.84
CA ALA A 812 31.54 -11.50 7.95
C ALA A 812 31.12 -12.02 9.33
N VAL A 813 29.90 -12.56 9.44
CA VAL A 813 29.32 -13.05 10.69
C VAL A 813 29.52 -14.56 10.88
N LEU A 814 29.48 -15.33 9.80
CA LEU A 814 29.55 -16.78 9.84
C LEU A 814 31.00 -17.25 10.05
N THR A 815 31.45 -17.17 11.30
CA THR A 815 32.80 -17.62 11.67
C THR A 815 32.94 -19.13 11.61
N LYS A 816 34.18 -19.64 11.55
CA LYS A 816 34.45 -21.08 11.49
C LYS A 816 33.79 -21.88 12.62
N PRO A 817 33.84 -21.47 13.91
CA PRO A 817 33.17 -22.17 14.99
C PRO A 817 31.63 -22.22 14.82
N MET A 818 31.02 -21.20 14.21
CA MET A 818 29.59 -21.17 13.95
C MET A 818 29.21 -22.11 12.79
N LEU A 819 30.05 -22.22 11.76
CA LEU A 819 29.84 -23.15 10.65
C LEU A 819 29.97 -24.61 11.09
N GLU A 820 30.77 -24.89 12.09
CA GLU A 820 30.98 -26.24 12.67
C GLU A 820 29.92 -26.63 13.69
N ASN A 821 29.10 -25.68 14.20
CA ASN A 821 28.01 -25.91 15.15
C ASN A 821 26.65 -25.79 14.44
N PRO A 822 25.92 -26.90 14.21
CA PRO A 822 24.64 -26.86 13.49
C PRO A 822 23.55 -26.01 14.18
N GLU A 823 23.52 -25.99 15.52
CA GLU A 823 22.52 -25.21 16.27
C GLU A 823 22.77 -23.70 16.15
N MET A 824 24.03 -23.26 16.29
CA MET A 824 24.38 -21.85 16.07
C MET A 824 24.14 -21.44 14.62
N LEU A 825 24.46 -22.32 13.68
CA LEU A 825 24.25 -22.05 12.26
C LEU A 825 22.76 -21.88 11.94
N GLU A 826 21.90 -22.74 12.46
CA GLU A 826 20.46 -22.65 12.26
C GLU A 826 19.89 -21.41 12.97
N ALA A 827 20.31 -21.09 14.17
CA ALA A 827 19.88 -19.90 14.90
C ALA A 827 20.18 -18.60 14.15
N ILE A 828 21.27 -18.54 13.40
CA ILE A 828 21.68 -17.34 12.66
C ILE A 828 21.22 -17.37 11.19
N ARG A 829 21.30 -18.49 10.51
CA ARG A 829 20.93 -18.63 9.10
C ARG A 829 19.49 -19.07 8.89
N GLY A 830 18.86 -19.66 9.89
CA GLY A 830 17.46 -20.08 9.87
C GLY A 830 16.53 -18.91 9.54
N GLN A 831 15.33 -19.21 9.14
CA GLN A 831 14.28 -18.24 8.94
C GLN A 831 13.08 -18.67 9.78
N GLU A 832 12.68 -17.82 10.72
CA GLU A 832 11.52 -18.10 11.56
C GLU A 832 10.26 -18.16 10.73
N LYS A 833 9.52 -19.25 10.88
CA LYS A 833 8.19 -19.46 10.33
C LYS A 833 7.16 -19.32 11.43
N PHE A 834 6.11 -18.56 11.21
CA PHE A 834 5.00 -18.42 12.16
C PHE A 834 4.07 -19.62 12.09
N ASP A 835 3.40 -19.89 13.20
CA ASP A 835 2.38 -20.92 13.29
C ASP A 835 1.20 -20.61 12.37
N ALA A 836 0.49 -21.66 11.96
CA ALA A 836 -0.74 -21.52 11.20
C ALA A 836 -1.84 -20.85 12.05
N ALA A 837 -2.61 -19.98 11.44
CA ALA A 837 -3.64 -19.22 12.13
C ALA A 837 -5.04 -19.45 11.54
N TYR A 838 -6.04 -19.45 12.42
CA TYR A 838 -7.45 -19.47 12.06
C TYR A 838 -8.15 -18.24 12.63
N VAL A 839 -8.93 -17.55 11.80
CA VAL A 839 -9.66 -16.35 12.19
C VAL A 839 -11.10 -16.48 11.73
N LEU A 840 -12.04 -16.28 12.65
CA LEU A 840 -13.47 -16.28 12.35
C LEU A 840 -13.99 -14.85 12.40
N ASN A 841 -14.59 -14.39 11.27
CA ASN A 841 -15.17 -13.07 11.13
C ASN A 841 -16.67 -13.17 10.89
N ALA A 842 -17.43 -12.19 11.32
CA ALA A 842 -18.86 -12.12 11.06
C ALA A 842 -19.31 -10.70 10.75
N SER A 843 -20.31 -10.58 9.92
CA SER A 843 -20.96 -9.29 9.69
C SER A 843 -22.48 -9.42 9.65
N ILE A 844 -23.18 -8.36 10.04
CA ILE A 844 -24.63 -8.23 9.93
C ILE A 844 -24.99 -6.78 9.65
N GLY A 845 -26.04 -6.58 8.87
CA GLY A 845 -26.58 -5.24 8.67
C GLY A 845 -27.95 -5.26 8.02
N LYS A 846 -28.53 -4.06 7.95
CA LYS A 846 -29.87 -3.87 7.37
C LYS A 846 -30.03 -2.48 6.80
N ASN A 847 -30.75 -2.42 5.66
CA ASN A 847 -31.19 -1.17 5.05
C ASN A 847 -32.71 -1.03 5.15
N TRP A 848 -33.16 0.17 5.51
CA TRP A 848 -34.57 0.60 5.45
C TRP A 848 -34.71 1.66 4.38
N TYR A 849 -35.54 1.39 3.37
CA TYR A 849 -35.90 2.37 2.35
C TYR A 849 -37.23 3.01 2.74
N ILE A 850 -37.20 4.31 3.04
CA ILE A 850 -38.34 5.09 3.53
C ILE A 850 -38.82 5.96 2.39
N ASN A 851 -40.08 5.77 1.98
CA ASN A 851 -40.74 6.53 0.91
C ASN A 851 -39.96 6.64 -0.39
N ARG A 852 -39.08 5.66 -0.70
CA ARG A 852 -38.17 5.65 -1.86
C ARG A 852 -37.23 6.87 -1.96
N ALA A 853 -37.24 7.74 -0.97
CA ALA A 853 -36.41 8.95 -0.93
C ALA A 853 -35.24 8.81 0.05
N TYR A 854 -35.46 8.13 1.16
CA TYR A 854 -34.47 8.04 2.24
C TYR A 854 -33.99 6.60 2.42
N THR A 855 -32.73 6.46 2.76
CA THR A 855 -32.17 5.18 3.20
C THR A 855 -31.58 5.38 4.58
N LEU A 856 -32.02 4.59 5.55
CA LEU A 856 -31.36 4.42 6.83
C LEU A 856 -30.74 3.03 6.85
N GLY A 857 -29.49 2.92 7.29
CA GLY A 857 -28.84 1.61 7.36
C GLY A 857 -27.89 1.51 8.53
N PHE A 858 -27.61 0.28 8.90
CA PHE A 858 -26.50 -0.06 9.77
C PHE A 858 -25.75 -1.26 9.25
N SER A 859 -24.46 -1.34 9.56
CA SER A 859 -23.64 -2.52 9.41
C SER A 859 -22.74 -2.70 10.64
N LEU A 860 -22.65 -3.91 11.14
CA LEU A 860 -21.74 -4.34 12.20
C LEU A 860 -20.87 -5.44 11.64
N SER A 861 -19.58 -5.22 11.64
CA SER A 861 -18.57 -6.25 11.39
C SER A 861 -17.84 -6.55 12.69
N VAL A 862 -17.55 -7.80 12.94
CA VAL A 862 -16.77 -8.26 14.08
C VAL A 862 -15.70 -9.21 13.54
N ASP A 863 -14.46 -8.82 13.74
CA ASP A 863 -13.30 -9.59 13.32
C ASP A 863 -12.69 -10.32 14.52
N ASN A 864 -12.10 -11.47 14.23
CA ASN A 864 -11.51 -12.35 15.24
C ASN A 864 -12.47 -12.68 16.41
N LEU A 865 -13.65 -13.21 16.06
CA LEU A 865 -14.68 -13.62 17.02
C LEU A 865 -14.16 -14.59 18.09
N LEU A 866 -13.13 -15.38 17.78
CA LEU A 866 -12.50 -16.33 18.70
C LEU A 866 -11.54 -15.66 19.68
N ASN A 867 -11.33 -14.35 19.56
CA ASN A 867 -10.44 -13.55 20.40
C ASN A 867 -9.01 -14.13 20.53
N ASN A 868 -8.47 -14.68 19.45
CA ASN A 868 -7.12 -15.20 19.46
C ASN A 868 -6.10 -14.04 19.38
N GLN A 869 -5.43 -13.76 20.46
CA GLN A 869 -4.45 -12.67 20.61
C GLN A 869 -3.00 -13.13 20.40
N ASN A 870 -2.78 -14.39 20.04
CA ASN A 870 -1.44 -14.97 19.87
C ASN A 870 -1.03 -15.14 18.41
N ILE A 871 -1.82 -14.62 17.47
CA ILE A 871 -1.50 -14.70 16.04
C ILE A 871 -0.46 -13.63 15.70
N LYS A 872 0.74 -14.06 15.35
CA LYS A 872 1.77 -13.16 14.80
C LYS A 872 1.40 -12.74 13.38
N THR A 873 1.32 -11.44 13.12
CA THR A 873 1.02 -10.87 11.80
C THR A 873 2.24 -10.34 11.06
N GLY A 874 3.37 -10.23 11.76
CA GLY A 874 4.62 -9.73 11.22
C GLY A 874 5.66 -9.52 12.31
N GLY A 875 6.73 -8.88 11.94
CA GLY A 875 7.87 -8.61 12.80
C GLY A 875 9.18 -8.65 12.03
N TYR A 876 10.27 -8.50 12.73
CA TYR A 876 11.59 -8.48 12.11
C TYR A 876 12.69 -8.93 13.07
N GLU A 877 13.70 -9.58 12.53
CA GLU A 877 14.98 -9.74 13.20
C GLU A 877 15.67 -8.38 13.32
N GLN A 878 16.18 -8.05 14.50
CA GLN A 878 16.91 -6.82 14.68
C GLN A 878 18.25 -6.90 13.91
N ILE A 879 18.60 -5.86 13.16
CA ILE A 879 19.90 -5.80 12.45
C ILE A 879 21.01 -5.41 13.45
N ARG A 880 21.18 -6.21 14.50
CA ARG A 880 22.10 -5.99 15.61
C ARG A 880 22.68 -7.32 16.09
N LEU A 881 23.95 -7.33 16.43
CA LEU A 881 24.69 -8.49 16.93
C LEU A 881 25.46 -8.14 18.20
N LEU A 882 25.51 -9.05 19.13
CA LEU A 882 26.45 -9.00 20.24
C LEU A 882 27.68 -9.84 19.90
N LYS A 883 28.85 -9.30 20.21
CA LYS A 883 30.12 -10.02 20.07
C LYS A 883 30.42 -10.77 21.37
N ASN A 884 30.45 -12.09 21.30
CA ASN A 884 30.84 -12.89 22.43
C ASN A 884 32.37 -12.99 22.51
N LYS A 885 32.94 -12.54 23.63
CA LYS A 885 34.40 -12.48 23.85
C LYS A 885 34.92 -13.56 24.81
N GLU A 886 34.08 -14.44 25.33
CA GLU A 886 34.44 -15.37 26.40
C GLU A 886 35.25 -16.57 25.93
N ALA A 887 35.38 -16.81 24.67
CA ALA A 887 36.20 -17.91 24.15
C ALA A 887 37.36 -17.38 23.31
N SER A 888 38.42 -18.18 23.15
CA SER A 888 39.48 -17.97 22.17
C SER A 888 38.97 -17.89 20.72
N THR A 889 37.68 -18.03 20.50
CA THR A 889 36.97 -18.06 19.23
C THR A 889 35.89 -17.00 19.21
N LEU A 890 35.90 -16.16 18.17
CA LEU A 890 34.92 -15.11 17.95
C LEU A 890 33.58 -15.75 17.53
N THR A 891 32.52 -15.48 18.31
CA THR A 891 31.15 -15.82 17.95
C THR A 891 30.23 -14.60 18.08
N TYR A 892 29.11 -14.63 17.37
CA TYR A 892 28.10 -13.56 17.38
C TYR A 892 26.77 -14.11 17.88
N GLN A 893 26.05 -13.32 18.64
CA GLN A 893 24.71 -13.61 19.12
C GLN A 893 23.72 -12.59 18.56
N PRO A 894 22.63 -13.05 17.87
CA PRO A 894 21.56 -12.18 17.44
C PRO A 894 20.82 -11.55 18.62
N PHE A 895 20.29 -10.35 18.44
CA PHE A 895 19.28 -9.79 19.33
C PHE A 895 17.94 -10.48 19.11
N ASP A 896 17.10 -10.53 20.14
CA ASP A 896 15.76 -11.11 20.04
C ASP A 896 14.92 -10.39 18.98
N SER A 897 14.16 -11.16 18.24
CA SER A 897 13.25 -10.65 17.22
C SER A 897 12.10 -9.86 17.85
N LYS A 898 11.59 -8.89 17.10
CA LYS A 898 10.42 -8.10 17.48
C LYS A 898 9.20 -8.50 16.66
N TYR A 899 8.01 -8.53 17.29
CA TYR A 899 6.80 -9.07 16.69
C TYR A 899 5.64 -8.10 16.74
N PHE A 900 4.73 -8.24 15.77
CA PHE A 900 3.39 -7.67 15.77
C PHE A 900 2.37 -8.79 15.88
N TYR A 901 1.30 -8.53 16.62
CA TYR A 901 0.21 -9.47 16.81
C TYR A 901 -1.10 -8.93 16.25
N MET A 902 -1.95 -9.83 15.76
CA MET A 902 -3.33 -9.51 15.38
C MET A 902 -4.09 -9.04 16.61
N PHE A 903 -4.97 -8.06 16.43
CA PHE A 903 -5.86 -7.65 17.49
C PHE A 903 -6.79 -8.81 17.87
N GLY A 904 -7.16 -8.90 19.13
CA GLY A 904 -8.25 -9.76 19.57
C GLY A 904 -9.55 -9.32 18.92
N THR A 905 -10.68 -9.72 19.50
CA THR A 905 -11.98 -9.34 18.94
C THR A 905 -12.10 -7.83 18.78
N ASN A 906 -12.30 -7.40 17.56
CA ASN A 906 -12.55 -6.00 17.24
C ASN A 906 -13.85 -5.86 16.45
N TYR A 907 -14.45 -4.68 16.51
CA TYR A 907 -15.72 -4.41 15.85
C TYR A 907 -15.68 -3.09 15.09
N TYR A 908 -16.55 -3.04 14.08
CA TYR A 908 -16.81 -1.84 13.30
C TYR A 908 -18.31 -1.70 13.09
N LEU A 909 -18.92 -0.75 13.80
CA LEU A 909 -20.35 -0.43 13.70
C LEU A 909 -20.51 0.85 12.90
N ASN A 910 -21.16 0.76 11.75
CA ASN A 910 -21.47 1.91 10.90
C ASN A 910 -22.99 2.15 10.84
N LEU A 911 -23.39 3.35 11.14
CA LEU A 911 -24.76 3.85 10.99
C LEU A 911 -24.75 4.90 9.88
N TYR A 912 -25.63 4.79 8.92
CA TYR A 912 -25.68 5.75 7.83
C TYR A 912 -27.09 6.13 7.44
N PHE A 913 -27.22 7.38 7.07
CA PHE A 913 -28.43 7.98 6.53
C PHE A 913 -28.14 8.58 5.18
N ARG A 914 -29.08 8.44 4.26
CA ARG A 914 -28.98 8.97 2.92
C ARG A 914 -30.30 9.53 2.48
N PHE A 915 -30.21 10.69 1.80
CA PHE A 915 -31.32 11.47 1.28
C PHE A 915 -31.10 11.80 -0.19
#